data_600801fd993f247fee2082aa08185388
#
_entry.id   600801fd993f247fee2082aa08185388
#
_cell.length_a   1.000
_cell.length_b   1.000
_cell.length_c   1.000
_cell.angle_alpha   90.00
_cell.angle_beta   90.00
_cell.angle_gamma   90.00
#
_symmetry.space_group_name_H-M   'P 1'
#
loop_
_entity.id
_entity.type
_entity.pdbx_description
1 polymer ?
#
loop_
_entity_poly.entity_id
_entity_poly.type
_entity_poly.pdbx_seq_one_letter_code
_entity_poly.pdbx_strand_id
1 'polypeptide(L)'
;MFQMLKTIVILFLSFEMTLTGMFNGITIKNSYDMPEIETGEYTQYVDSFIGTGGLPWTCGMLSTAASVPFGLVRLGADTSFIGGAYLIKTNTSGYFYEHHHIEGFSHSRLSGTGAEEYEMFRVTPAVGKSNAGVIPYSHEFETAVPGYYAVYLQTLDCLAELTATAHAGVHRYTFGSSKDARLSIDVSSFAGNSRVEKSFAQYDETTGLITGGTVLHAQFSGRYDGLPIYFAAKVNKDIKEVKIKGDETDLKVDVNFGDIKDSAVELKLGISFVSVENALLNLETEVGEKSFDDVRAEAQAQWEDELSLIKIDTADEDIKTIFYTSLYRTMIMPSDITDANGEYLGFDKQVHVADGYTYRSDMSLWDTVRNTHALYTLIEAEVQNDCLNSLVEMAKAGGALPRWPQGAGYSGSMFGDSANIMITESYLKGYTDFDVETAYEYMKKSSDGAVNKVGREFVNEYNTYGYVPEDIDGTKKSVSRTLEYAWQDGAIADLATALGYEEDAEKYTAKSMFYKNTFNPENHYFMARNSDGSFVKEFSPNVSSFIDEILPVKLAKGYCEGSAQQWRWSATHDIDGMIELFGSEEYFVSELEAFMEAAAPTRAFLDPGAGFWVGNQHDIHTPYLFSDAGRDDLTEKWVRWTLADRFSTDINGLDGNDDGGTLSAWYVFSSMGFYPLAGSDKYWIGSPNLDSAEITLSNGNTLKMTALNQSASNVYVKSVTLNGEVITDNYLTHAQLMGGGELVFTMSANP
;
A
#
# COMPACT_ATOMS: atom_id res chain seq x y z
N MET A 1 3.73 34.00 0.00
CA MET A 1 3.42 32.95 -0.97
C MET A 1 2.69 31.78 -0.28
N PHE A 2 3.21 31.17 0.77
CA PHE A 2 2.58 30.09 1.54
C PHE A 2 1.17 30.42 2.06
N GLN A 3 0.95 31.56 2.70
CA GLN A 3 -0.38 32.01 3.13
C GLN A 3 -1.33 32.27 1.95
N MET A 4 -0.80 32.69 0.81
CA MET A 4 -1.61 32.94 -0.39
C MET A 4 -2.06 31.62 -1.06
N LEU A 5 -1.19 30.60 -1.11
CA LEU A 5 -1.57 29.25 -1.54
C LEU A 5 -2.61 28.62 -0.60
N LYS A 6 -2.38 28.72 0.72
CA LYS A 6 -3.32 28.28 1.75
C LYS A 6 -4.70 28.93 1.60
N THR A 7 -4.72 30.23 1.35
CA THR A 7 -5.96 30.98 1.11
C THR A 7 -6.65 30.59 -0.20
N ILE A 8 -5.87 30.28 -1.26
CA ILE A 8 -6.42 29.82 -2.55
C ILE A 8 -7.05 28.45 -2.41
N VAL A 9 -6.40 27.50 -1.75
CA VAL A 9 -6.93 26.15 -1.50
C VAL A 9 -8.19 26.21 -0.63
N ILE A 10 -8.19 27.00 0.45
CA ILE A 10 -9.37 27.18 1.31
C ILE A 10 -10.52 27.88 0.57
N LEU A 11 -10.22 28.85 -0.29
CA LEU A 11 -11.24 29.54 -1.12
C LEU A 11 -11.85 28.59 -2.17
N PHE A 12 -11.06 27.69 -2.76
CA PHE A 12 -11.56 26.69 -3.68
C PHE A 12 -12.45 25.66 -3.00
N LEU A 13 -12.02 25.09 -1.87
CA LEU A 13 -12.84 24.18 -1.06
C LEU A 13 -14.13 24.83 -0.56
N SER A 14 -14.08 26.12 -0.14
CA SER A 14 -15.26 26.87 0.28
C SER A 14 -16.20 27.19 -0.88
N PHE A 15 -15.70 27.40 -2.09
CA PHE A 15 -16.51 27.65 -3.28
C PHE A 15 -17.24 26.38 -3.73
N GLU A 16 -16.61 25.23 -3.65
CA GLU A 16 -17.22 23.91 -3.93
C GLU A 16 -18.32 23.58 -2.92
N MET A 17 -18.05 23.73 -1.61
CA MET A 17 -19.07 23.56 -0.56
C MET A 17 -20.28 24.46 -0.75
N THR A 18 -20.09 25.68 -1.28
CA THR A 18 -21.19 26.63 -1.55
C THR A 18 -21.99 26.21 -2.79
N LEU A 19 -21.35 25.70 -3.84
CA LEU A 19 -22.00 25.16 -5.03
C LEU A 19 -22.81 23.90 -4.70
N THR A 20 -22.24 22.97 -3.93
CA THR A 20 -22.95 21.75 -3.49
C THR A 20 -24.18 22.10 -2.64
N GLY A 21 -24.09 23.10 -1.74
CA GLY A 21 -25.23 23.61 -0.99
C GLY A 21 -26.35 24.22 -1.85
N MET A 22 -26.05 24.71 -3.07
CA MET A 22 -27.06 25.20 -4.02
C MET A 22 -27.79 24.07 -4.75
N PHE A 23 -27.17 22.90 -4.93
CA PHE A 23 -27.81 21.73 -5.55
C PHE A 23 -28.62 20.90 -4.56
N ASN A 24 -28.36 20.95 -3.26
CA ASN A 24 -29.12 20.27 -2.21
C ASN A 24 -30.57 20.80 -2.02
N GLY A 25 -30.98 21.80 -2.78
CA GLY A 25 -32.35 22.33 -2.77
C GLY A 25 -33.37 21.58 -3.63
N ILE A 26 -32.95 20.57 -4.38
CA ILE A 26 -33.85 19.72 -5.19
C ILE A 26 -34.15 18.48 -4.32
N THR A 27 -35.35 18.41 -3.76
CA THR A 27 -35.81 17.20 -3.09
C THR A 27 -36.01 16.11 -4.14
N ILE A 28 -34.97 15.32 -4.42
CA ILE A 28 -35.07 14.12 -5.23
C ILE A 28 -35.58 13.02 -4.32
N LYS A 29 -36.67 12.39 -4.70
CA LYS A 29 -37.23 11.26 -3.96
C LYS A 29 -36.49 10.00 -4.39
N ASN A 30 -35.72 9.39 -3.49
CA ASN A 30 -35.15 8.08 -3.71
C ASN A 30 -36.26 7.02 -3.75
N SER A 31 -36.24 6.13 -4.72
CA SER A 31 -37.20 5.02 -4.83
C SER A 31 -36.85 3.88 -3.88
N TYR A 32 -35.59 3.80 -3.41
CA TYR A 32 -35.08 2.78 -2.50
C TYR A 32 -34.36 3.45 -1.33
N ASP A 33 -34.36 2.80 -0.20
CA ASP A 33 -33.49 3.10 0.93
C ASP A 33 -32.10 2.48 0.70
N MET A 34 -31.09 2.98 1.39
CA MET A 34 -29.80 2.29 1.44
C MET A 34 -29.94 0.94 2.10
N PRO A 35 -29.25 -0.10 1.63
CA PRO A 35 -29.31 -1.42 2.25
C PRO A 35 -28.80 -1.39 3.69
N GLU A 36 -29.49 -2.09 4.58
CA GLU A 36 -28.93 -2.46 5.87
C GLU A 36 -27.86 -3.54 5.64
N ILE A 37 -26.69 -3.35 6.22
CA ILE A 37 -25.55 -4.24 6.02
C ILE A 37 -25.30 -5.01 7.30
N GLU A 38 -25.45 -6.33 7.22
CA GLU A 38 -24.98 -7.21 8.25
C GLU A 38 -23.45 -7.36 8.15
N THR A 39 -22.74 -7.12 9.24
CA THR A 39 -21.30 -7.30 9.39
C THR A 39 -21.02 -8.44 10.36
N GLY A 40 -19.81 -9.02 10.31
CA GLY A 40 -19.39 -10.07 11.23
C GLY A 40 -18.86 -9.54 12.56
N GLU A 41 -18.21 -10.41 13.32
CA GLU A 41 -17.65 -10.08 14.64
C GLU A 41 -16.48 -9.08 14.55
N TYR A 42 -15.67 -9.15 13.48
CA TYR A 42 -14.49 -8.31 13.28
C TYR A 42 -14.72 -7.27 12.18
N THR A 43 -15.37 -7.63 11.11
CA THR A 43 -15.65 -6.73 9.98
C THR A 43 -16.51 -5.52 10.37
N GLN A 44 -17.27 -5.58 11.47
CA GLN A 44 -18.04 -4.43 11.99
C GLN A 44 -17.16 -3.26 12.44
N TYR A 45 -15.89 -3.50 12.77
CA TYR A 45 -14.95 -2.47 13.20
C TYR A 45 -14.18 -1.84 12.05
N VAL A 46 -14.27 -2.37 10.84
CA VAL A 46 -13.56 -1.81 9.69
C VAL A 46 -14.30 -0.61 9.12
N ASP A 47 -13.68 0.55 9.18
CA ASP A 47 -14.14 1.76 8.51
C ASP A 47 -13.29 2.01 7.25
N SER A 48 -13.84 1.65 6.08
CA SER A 48 -13.17 1.79 4.79
C SER A 48 -12.94 3.26 4.37
N PHE A 49 -13.56 4.24 5.04
CA PHE A 49 -13.40 5.66 4.72
C PHE A 49 -12.17 6.30 5.39
N ILE A 50 -11.64 5.74 6.47
CA ILE A 50 -10.41 6.26 7.10
C ILE A 50 -9.28 6.35 6.07
N GLY A 51 -8.61 7.50 5.95
CA GLY A 51 -7.49 7.73 5.03
C GLY A 51 -7.87 7.91 3.57
N THR A 52 -9.17 8.02 3.22
CA THR A 52 -9.62 8.27 1.85
C THR A 52 -9.76 9.75 1.50
N GLY A 53 -9.57 10.63 2.47
CA GLY A 53 -9.68 12.09 2.31
C GLY A 53 -8.59 12.84 3.04
N GLY A 54 -8.63 14.18 2.96
CA GLY A 54 -7.67 15.07 3.61
C GLY A 54 -6.78 15.83 2.64
N LEU A 55 -5.66 16.32 3.13
CA LEU A 55 -4.66 17.02 2.32
C LEU A 55 -3.62 16.05 1.76
N PRO A 56 -2.89 16.39 0.70
CA PRO A 56 -2.00 15.45 0.02
C PRO A 56 -1.02 14.68 0.94
N TRP A 57 -0.54 15.30 1.99
CA TRP A 57 0.42 14.68 2.93
C TRP A 57 -0.25 14.08 4.18
N THR A 58 -1.57 14.14 4.29
CA THR A 58 -2.36 13.58 5.38
C THR A 58 -3.51 12.72 4.84
N CYS A 59 -3.33 12.15 3.65
CA CYS A 59 -4.27 11.29 2.99
C CYS A 59 -3.60 9.94 2.75
N GLY A 60 -4.27 8.86 3.11
CA GLY A 60 -3.77 7.49 2.93
C GLY A 60 -3.70 7.02 1.47
N MET A 61 -4.21 7.82 0.51
CA MET A 61 -4.38 7.45 -0.90
C MET A 61 -5.10 6.12 -1.08
N LEU A 62 -6.20 5.96 -0.36
CA LEU A 62 -6.98 4.73 -0.23
C LEU A 62 -8.34 4.86 -0.93
N SER A 63 -9.01 3.73 -1.12
CA SER A 63 -10.35 3.66 -1.68
C SER A 63 -11.29 2.81 -0.84
N THR A 64 -12.59 2.98 -1.08
CA THR A 64 -13.68 2.21 -0.48
C THR A 64 -14.06 0.99 -1.34
N ALA A 65 -13.16 0.52 -2.20
CA ALA A 65 -13.45 -0.54 -3.15
C ALA A 65 -13.78 -1.88 -2.49
N ALA A 66 -14.79 -2.57 -3.00
CA ALA A 66 -15.09 -3.94 -2.63
C ALA A 66 -13.97 -4.87 -3.16
N SER A 67 -13.42 -5.72 -2.30
CA SER A 67 -12.37 -6.69 -2.62
C SER A 67 -12.47 -7.90 -1.70
N VAL A 68 -11.73 -8.94 -2.03
CA VAL A 68 -11.37 -10.03 -1.10
C VAL A 68 -9.91 -9.88 -0.67
N PRO A 69 -9.45 -10.54 0.40
CA PRO A 69 -8.05 -10.51 0.80
C PRO A 69 -7.12 -10.85 -0.37
N PHE A 70 -6.10 -10.01 -0.59
CA PHE A 70 -5.07 -10.19 -1.62
C PHE A 70 -5.56 -10.34 -3.07
N GLY A 71 -6.85 -10.05 -3.35
CA GLY A 71 -7.42 -10.16 -4.69
C GLY A 71 -6.90 -9.09 -5.65
N LEU A 72 -6.84 -9.43 -6.96
CA LEU A 72 -6.53 -8.46 -8.02
C LEU A 72 -7.67 -7.45 -8.19
N VAL A 73 -8.93 -7.91 -8.15
CA VAL A 73 -10.09 -7.04 -8.34
C VAL A 73 -10.40 -6.28 -7.04
N ARG A 74 -10.28 -4.98 -7.13
CA ARG A 74 -10.73 -3.98 -6.17
C ARG A 74 -11.74 -3.11 -6.88
N LEU A 75 -13.03 -3.51 -6.81
CA LEU A 75 -14.13 -2.91 -7.54
C LEU A 75 -14.69 -1.72 -6.78
N GLY A 76 -14.56 -0.51 -7.31
CA GLY A 76 -15.01 0.68 -6.59
C GLY A 76 -15.28 1.89 -7.47
N ALA A 77 -15.77 2.95 -6.85
CA ALA A 77 -16.07 4.21 -7.49
C ALA A 77 -14.81 4.95 -7.92
N ASP A 78 -14.81 5.46 -9.16
CA ASP A 78 -13.87 6.48 -9.62
C ASP A 78 -14.53 7.84 -9.43
N THR A 79 -13.92 8.68 -8.58
CA THR A 79 -14.50 9.96 -8.18
C THR A 79 -13.73 11.14 -8.75
N SER A 80 -14.44 12.28 -8.96
CA SER A 80 -13.82 13.48 -9.45
C SER A 80 -14.44 14.75 -8.87
N PHE A 81 -13.70 15.86 -8.99
CA PHE A 81 -14.23 17.21 -8.85
C PHE A 81 -15.11 17.58 -10.05
N ILE A 82 -15.66 18.78 -10.04
CA ILE A 82 -16.55 19.31 -11.08
C ILE A 82 -16.01 19.04 -12.49
N GLY A 83 -16.75 18.22 -13.23
CA GLY A 83 -16.48 17.98 -14.64
C GLY A 83 -15.16 17.26 -14.95
N GLY A 84 -14.66 16.43 -14.02
CA GLY A 84 -13.40 15.69 -14.21
C GLY A 84 -12.15 16.54 -14.03
N ALA A 85 -12.23 17.71 -13.38
CA ALA A 85 -11.06 18.51 -13.08
C ALA A 85 -10.37 18.02 -11.82
N TYR A 86 -9.13 17.58 -11.95
CA TYR A 86 -8.26 17.18 -10.84
C TYR A 86 -7.37 18.37 -10.45
N LEU A 87 -7.67 19.03 -9.34
CA LEU A 87 -6.86 20.16 -8.85
C LEU A 87 -5.61 19.73 -8.11
N ILE A 88 -5.66 18.57 -7.46
CA ILE A 88 -4.56 17.95 -6.71
C ILE A 88 -4.67 16.45 -6.94
N LYS A 89 -3.55 15.77 -7.13
CA LYS A 89 -3.50 14.31 -7.25
C LYS A 89 -3.70 13.65 -5.88
N THR A 90 -4.94 13.42 -5.52
CA THR A 90 -5.34 12.80 -4.24
C THR A 90 -6.16 11.52 -4.42
N ASN A 91 -6.68 11.28 -5.62
CA ASN A 91 -7.47 10.10 -5.97
C ASN A 91 -6.67 9.05 -6.77
N THR A 92 -5.41 8.84 -6.42
CA THR A 92 -4.55 7.88 -7.12
C THR A 92 -5.05 6.43 -7.04
N SER A 93 -5.90 6.14 -6.04
CA SER A 93 -6.65 4.88 -5.92
C SER A 93 -8.10 4.98 -6.41
N GLY A 94 -8.40 5.90 -7.31
CA GLY A 94 -9.71 6.10 -7.94
C GLY A 94 -10.71 6.90 -7.09
N TYR A 95 -10.61 6.85 -5.77
CA TYR A 95 -11.55 7.47 -4.83
C TYR A 95 -10.87 8.59 -4.03
N PHE A 96 -11.64 9.65 -3.75
CA PHE A 96 -11.25 10.68 -2.79
C PHE A 96 -12.51 11.25 -2.12
N TYR A 97 -12.57 11.22 -0.80
CA TYR A 97 -13.79 11.51 -0.03
C TYR A 97 -14.38 12.90 -0.32
N GLU A 98 -13.57 13.93 -0.51
CA GLU A 98 -14.06 15.29 -0.78
C GLU A 98 -14.55 15.48 -2.24
N HIS A 99 -14.51 14.45 -3.10
CA HIS A 99 -15.12 14.46 -4.40
C HIS A 99 -16.65 14.25 -4.30
N HIS A 100 -17.41 14.88 -5.17
CA HIS A 100 -18.87 14.83 -5.17
C HIS A 100 -19.46 14.28 -6.48
N HIS A 101 -18.64 13.70 -7.34
CA HIS A 101 -19.06 13.11 -8.61
C HIS A 101 -18.41 11.74 -8.79
N ILE A 102 -19.21 10.79 -9.27
CA ILE A 102 -18.76 9.46 -9.71
C ILE A 102 -18.71 9.44 -11.24
N GLU A 103 -17.58 8.99 -11.79
CA GLU A 103 -17.40 8.77 -13.23
C GLU A 103 -17.89 7.39 -13.66
N GLY A 104 -17.86 6.45 -12.76
CA GLY A 104 -18.26 5.06 -12.91
C GLY A 104 -17.59 4.17 -11.87
N PHE A 105 -17.60 2.87 -12.12
CA PHE A 105 -17.07 1.86 -11.21
C PHE A 105 -16.09 0.99 -11.99
N SER A 106 -14.79 1.11 -11.67
CA SER A 106 -13.72 0.40 -12.35
C SER A 106 -13.20 -0.78 -11.55
N HIS A 107 -12.59 -1.72 -12.29
CA HIS A 107 -11.95 -2.92 -11.74
C HIS A 107 -10.48 -2.64 -11.48
N SER A 108 -10.05 -2.94 -10.29
CA SER A 108 -8.71 -2.79 -9.75
C SER A 108 -8.15 -1.35 -9.66
N ARG A 109 -7.27 -1.19 -8.69
CA ARG A 109 -6.50 0.03 -8.35
C ARG A 109 -5.40 -0.36 -7.38
N LEU A 110 -4.33 0.43 -7.29
CA LEU A 110 -3.35 0.26 -6.23
C LEU A 110 -3.91 0.84 -4.91
N SER A 111 -3.46 0.32 -3.79
CA SER A 111 -3.86 0.78 -2.46
C SER A 111 -2.74 1.56 -1.79
N GLY A 112 -3.00 2.84 -1.50
CA GLY A 112 -2.13 3.68 -0.69
C GLY A 112 -0.83 4.16 -1.33
N THR A 113 -0.58 3.90 -2.61
CA THR A 113 0.76 4.07 -3.20
C THR A 113 1.05 5.45 -3.80
N GLY A 114 0.07 6.33 -3.88
CA GLY A 114 0.21 7.61 -4.56
C GLY A 114 0.45 7.51 -6.08
N ALA A 115 0.36 6.33 -6.67
CA ALA A 115 0.56 6.07 -8.09
C ALA A 115 -0.75 5.80 -8.83
N GLU A 116 -0.94 6.51 -9.94
CA GLU A 116 -2.09 6.33 -10.84
C GLU A 116 -1.88 5.07 -11.70
N GLU A 117 -2.60 3.97 -11.39
CA GLU A 117 -2.49 2.71 -12.11
C GLU A 117 -3.84 2.00 -12.16
N TYR A 118 -4.09 1.17 -13.17
CA TYR A 118 -5.32 0.42 -13.39
C TYR A 118 -6.55 1.30 -13.71
N GLU A 119 -7.65 1.20 -12.94
CA GLU A 119 -9.00 1.76 -13.19
C GLU A 119 -9.60 1.29 -14.52
N MET A 120 -9.44 0.02 -14.81
CA MET A 120 -9.81 -0.59 -16.07
C MET A 120 -11.28 -1.02 -16.10
N PHE A 121 -11.84 -1.07 -17.32
CA PHE A 121 -13.18 -1.57 -17.60
C PHE A 121 -14.24 -0.90 -16.73
N ARG A 122 -14.25 0.44 -16.75
CA ARG A 122 -15.18 1.25 -15.96
C ARG A 122 -16.63 1.06 -16.43
N VAL A 123 -17.50 0.66 -15.51
CA VAL A 123 -18.93 0.48 -15.76
C VAL A 123 -19.71 1.67 -15.21
N THR A 124 -20.54 2.29 -16.09
CA THR A 124 -21.35 3.45 -15.70
C THR A 124 -22.81 3.19 -16.03
N PRO A 125 -23.74 3.25 -15.04
CA PRO A 125 -25.18 3.18 -15.30
C PRO A 125 -25.69 4.46 -15.97
N ALA A 126 -26.72 4.34 -16.82
CA ALA A 126 -27.35 5.46 -17.45
C ALA A 126 -28.85 5.21 -17.73
N VAL A 127 -29.65 6.26 -17.79
CA VAL A 127 -31.08 6.20 -18.08
C VAL A 127 -31.50 7.25 -19.14
N GLY A 128 -32.39 6.88 -20.02
CA GLY A 128 -32.92 7.77 -21.03
C GLY A 128 -31.85 8.45 -21.89
N LYS A 129 -31.82 9.78 -21.90
CA LYS A 129 -30.83 10.58 -22.63
C LYS A 129 -29.66 11.01 -21.78
N SER A 130 -29.55 10.54 -20.49
CA SER A 130 -28.38 10.84 -19.69
C SER A 130 -27.13 10.26 -20.36
N ASN A 131 -26.07 11.02 -20.43
CA ASN A 131 -24.79 10.49 -20.86
C ASN A 131 -24.21 9.68 -19.71
N ALA A 132 -23.63 8.53 -19.99
CA ALA A 132 -22.72 7.88 -19.09
C ALA A 132 -21.52 8.84 -18.89
N GLY A 133 -21.46 9.48 -17.75
CA GLY A 133 -20.51 10.55 -17.47
C GLY A 133 -20.53 10.88 -16.00
N VAL A 134 -20.07 12.03 -15.64
CA VAL A 134 -19.93 12.48 -14.25
C VAL A 134 -21.28 12.56 -13.54
N ILE A 135 -21.51 11.73 -12.53
CA ILE A 135 -22.78 11.58 -11.80
C ILE A 135 -22.62 12.17 -10.40
N PRO A 136 -23.41 13.21 -10.03
CA PRO A 136 -23.40 13.73 -8.66
C PRO A 136 -23.85 12.68 -7.65
N TYR A 137 -23.18 12.62 -6.49
CA TYR A 137 -23.55 11.74 -5.37
C TYR A 137 -23.38 12.45 -4.03
N SER A 138 -23.85 11.83 -2.97
CA SER A 138 -23.74 12.30 -1.59
C SER A 138 -23.33 11.15 -0.68
N HIS A 139 -22.40 11.40 0.25
CA HIS A 139 -21.98 10.44 1.26
C HIS A 139 -23.11 10.01 2.22
N GLU A 140 -24.20 10.80 2.32
CA GLU A 140 -25.41 10.40 3.05
C GLU A 140 -26.04 9.11 2.47
N PHE A 141 -25.77 8.84 1.17
CA PHE A 141 -26.29 7.70 0.42
C PHE A 141 -25.16 6.83 -0.11
N GLU A 142 -24.12 6.65 0.68
CA GLU A 142 -22.95 5.83 0.38
C GLU A 142 -22.62 4.92 1.58
N THR A 143 -22.18 3.71 1.31
CA THR A 143 -21.71 2.80 2.36
C THR A 143 -20.63 1.87 1.82
N ALA A 144 -19.66 1.52 2.66
CA ALA A 144 -18.58 0.62 2.32
C ALA A 144 -18.19 -0.22 3.56
N VAL A 145 -18.10 -1.52 3.37
CA VAL A 145 -17.60 -2.49 4.35
C VAL A 145 -16.72 -3.51 3.63
N PRO A 146 -15.90 -4.31 4.31
CA PRO A 146 -15.10 -5.34 3.66
C PRO A 146 -15.92 -6.22 2.70
N GLY A 147 -15.48 -6.31 1.45
CA GLY A 147 -16.15 -7.07 0.40
C GLY A 147 -17.39 -6.43 -0.24
N TYR A 148 -17.78 -5.21 0.17
CA TYR A 148 -18.98 -4.58 -0.36
C TYR A 148 -18.91 -3.06 -0.39
N TYR A 149 -19.45 -2.47 -1.47
CA TYR A 149 -19.67 -1.04 -1.62
C TYR A 149 -21.06 -0.76 -2.20
N ALA A 150 -21.73 0.29 -1.73
CA ALA A 150 -22.97 0.75 -2.35
C ALA A 150 -23.11 2.27 -2.33
N VAL A 151 -23.78 2.81 -3.37
CA VAL A 151 -24.12 4.23 -3.48
C VAL A 151 -25.43 4.43 -4.22
N TYR A 152 -26.24 5.35 -3.73
CA TYR A 152 -27.47 5.75 -4.41
C TYR A 152 -27.21 6.94 -5.35
N LEU A 153 -27.32 6.70 -6.65
CA LEU A 153 -27.16 7.69 -7.70
C LEU A 153 -28.48 8.41 -7.92
N GLN A 154 -28.76 9.44 -7.12
CA GLN A 154 -30.06 10.12 -7.01
C GLN A 154 -30.56 10.68 -8.36
N THR A 155 -29.66 11.21 -9.18
CA THR A 155 -30.03 11.79 -10.51
C THR A 155 -30.48 10.73 -11.52
N LEU A 156 -30.12 9.47 -11.30
CA LEU A 156 -30.50 8.32 -12.12
C LEU A 156 -31.63 7.49 -11.49
N ASP A 157 -31.99 7.79 -10.22
CA ASP A 157 -32.87 6.94 -9.40
C ASP A 157 -32.39 5.48 -9.42
N CYS A 158 -31.11 5.28 -9.14
CA CYS A 158 -30.42 4.00 -9.26
C CYS A 158 -29.55 3.71 -8.03
N LEU A 159 -29.81 2.59 -7.37
CA LEU A 159 -28.92 2.05 -6.35
C LEU A 159 -27.86 1.21 -7.08
N ALA A 160 -26.58 1.54 -6.91
CA ALA A 160 -25.44 0.75 -7.37
C ALA A 160 -24.82 0.02 -6.19
N GLU A 161 -24.63 -1.28 -6.34
CA GLU A 161 -24.03 -2.19 -5.34
C GLU A 161 -22.92 -2.99 -5.99
N LEU A 162 -21.81 -3.16 -5.30
CA LEU A 162 -20.59 -3.81 -5.81
C LEU A 162 -20.06 -4.83 -4.81
N THR A 163 -19.60 -5.97 -5.32
CA THR A 163 -18.83 -6.98 -4.58
C THR A 163 -17.80 -7.60 -5.53
N ALA A 164 -16.84 -8.35 -5.01
CA ALA A 164 -15.76 -8.91 -5.81
C ALA A 164 -15.31 -10.29 -5.32
N THR A 165 -14.68 -11.01 -6.22
CA THR A 165 -13.80 -12.16 -5.94
C THR A 165 -12.36 -11.78 -6.26
N ALA A 166 -11.41 -12.70 -6.27
CA ALA A 166 -10.02 -12.41 -6.57
C ALA A 166 -9.84 -11.81 -7.98
N HIS A 167 -10.56 -12.33 -9.00
CA HIS A 167 -10.40 -11.94 -10.40
C HIS A 167 -11.70 -11.51 -11.07
N ALA A 168 -12.80 -11.36 -10.34
CA ALA A 168 -14.06 -10.90 -10.92
C ALA A 168 -14.77 -9.86 -10.06
N GLY A 169 -15.37 -8.87 -10.73
CA GLY A 169 -16.27 -7.91 -10.13
C GLY A 169 -17.73 -8.27 -10.41
N VAL A 170 -18.59 -8.12 -9.40
CA VAL A 170 -20.03 -8.30 -9.54
C VAL A 170 -20.74 -7.01 -9.17
N HIS A 171 -21.48 -6.47 -10.13
CA HIS A 171 -22.26 -5.24 -9.99
C HIS A 171 -23.74 -5.56 -9.92
N ARG A 172 -24.48 -4.84 -9.10
CA ARG A 172 -25.95 -4.84 -9.10
C ARG A 172 -26.46 -3.41 -9.17
N TYR A 173 -27.27 -3.14 -10.22
CA TYR A 173 -27.89 -1.83 -10.42
C TYR A 173 -29.41 -1.96 -10.34
N THR A 174 -30.01 -1.37 -9.30
CA THR A 174 -31.46 -1.39 -9.10
C THR A 174 -32.04 -0.04 -9.53
N PHE A 175 -32.80 -0.03 -10.64
CA PHE A 175 -33.38 1.18 -11.22
C PHE A 175 -34.82 1.37 -10.74
N GLY A 176 -35.14 2.54 -10.16
CA GLY A 176 -36.46 2.86 -9.63
C GLY A 176 -37.51 3.13 -10.70
N SER A 177 -37.25 4.05 -11.62
CA SER A 177 -38.13 4.30 -12.75
C SER A 177 -37.27 4.71 -13.93
N SER A 178 -36.98 3.79 -14.84
CA SER A 178 -36.20 4.15 -15.99
C SER A 178 -36.89 3.84 -17.31
N LYS A 179 -36.83 4.83 -18.18
CA LYS A 179 -37.01 4.60 -19.61
C LYS A 179 -35.63 4.47 -20.20
N ASP A 180 -35.35 3.33 -20.83
CA ASP A 180 -34.10 3.09 -21.55
C ASP A 180 -32.91 3.00 -20.62
N ALA A 181 -32.95 2.01 -19.67
CA ALA A 181 -31.86 1.68 -18.77
C ALA A 181 -30.72 1.00 -19.51
N ARG A 182 -29.49 1.38 -19.21
CA ARG A 182 -28.30 0.83 -19.83
C ARG A 182 -27.10 0.87 -18.92
N LEU A 183 -26.13 0.00 -19.22
CA LEU A 183 -24.78 0.04 -18.67
C LEU A 183 -23.79 0.36 -19.81
N SER A 184 -22.84 1.23 -19.55
CA SER A 184 -21.73 1.53 -20.46
C SER A 184 -20.46 0.96 -19.86
N ILE A 185 -19.81 0.02 -20.55
CA ILE A 185 -18.50 -0.51 -20.20
C ILE A 185 -17.47 0.29 -21.00
N ASP A 186 -16.66 1.11 -20.34
CA ASP A 186 -15.54 1.81 -20.95
C ASP A 186 -14.32 0.90 -20.96
N VAL A 187 -14.05 0.29 -22.12
CA VAL A 187 -12.92 -0.63 -22.34
C VAL A 187 -11.60 0.10 -22.31
N SER A 188 -11.63 1.40 -22.58
CA SER A 188 -10.47 2.29 -22.66
C SER A 188 -10.29 3.16 -21.41
N SER A 189 -10.95 2.80 -20.29
CA SER A 189 -10.78 3.53 -19.02
C SER A 189 -9.41 3.32 -18.42
N PHE A 190 -8.95 4.31 -17.67
CA PHE A 190 -7.64 4.28 -16.98
C PHE A 190 -7.60 5.33 -15.88
N ALA A 191 -6.59 5.19 -14.97
CA ALA A 191 -6.29 6.16 -13.93
C ALA A 191 -5.55 7.39 -14.48
N GLY A 192 -5.94 8.57 -14.02
CA GLY A 192 -5.19 9.82 -14.16
C GLY A 192 -4.78 10.20 -15.59
N ASN A 193 -3.48 10.44 -15.79
CA ASN A 193 -2.88 10.85 -17.06
C ASN A 193 -2.32 9.68 -17.88
N SER A 194 -2.96 8.53 -17.83
CA SER A 194 -2.56 7.32 -18.54
C SER A 194 -3.05 7.33 -19.99
N ARG A 195 -2.82 6.26 -20.70
CA ARG A 195 -3.36 6.00 -22.04
C ARG A 195 -3.55 4.50 -22.24
N VAL A 196 -4.37 4.16 -23.22
CA VAL A 196 -4.56 2.79 -23.68
C VAL A 196 -4.29 2.67 -25.18
N GLU A 197 -4.06 1.46 -25.62
CA GLU A 197 -3.97 1.13 -27.04
C GLU A 197 -4.56 -0.26 -27.30
N LYS A 198 -4.88 -0.52 -28.56
CA LYS A 198 -5.37 -1.84 -29.03
C LYS A 198 -6.63 -2.32 -28.32
N SER A 199 -7.46 -1.40 -27.85
CA SER A 199 -8.74 -1.77 -27.25
C SER A 199 -9.64 -2.45 -28.28
N PHE A 200 -10.25 -3.55 -27.88
CA PHE A 200 -11.24 -4.28 -28.68
C PHE A 200 -12.36 -4.80 -27.80
N ALA A 201 -13.54 -5.01 -28.41
CA ALA A 201 -14.66 -5.65 -27.73
C ALA A 201 -15.50 -6.43 -28.76
N GLN A 202 -16.16 -7.48 -28.28
CA GLN A 202 -17.06 -8.33 -29.05
C GLN A 202 -18.29 -8.67 -28.22
N TYR A 203 -19.41 -8.88 -28.89
CA TYR A 203 -20.65 -9.39 -28.30
C TYR A 203 -21.14 -10.60 -29.08
N ASP A 204 -21.29 -11.73 -28.40
CA ASP A 204 -21.91 -12.93 -28.97
C ASP A 204 -23.39 -12.99 -28.59
N GLU A 205 -24.27 -12.71 -29.56
CA GLU A 205 -25.72 -12.76 -29.37
C GLU A 205 -26.26 -14.14 -28.96
N THR A 206 -25.52 -15.21 -29.26
CA THR A 206 -25.95 -16.58 -28.96
C THR A 206 -25.76 -16.92 -27.48
N THR A 207 -24.66 -16.50 -26.91
CA THR A 207 -24.28 -16.77 -25.50
C THR A 207 -24.56 -15.60 -24.57
N GLY A 208 -24.79 -14.39 -25.12
CA GLY A 208 -24.91 -13.16 -24.34
C GLY A 208 -23.57 -12.66 -23.77
N LEU A 209 -22.45 -13.28 -24.17
CA LEU A 209 -21.12 -12.97 -23.66
C LEU A 209 -20.58 -11.70 -24.32
N ILE A 210 -20.07 -10.77 -23.48
CA ILE A 210 -19.33 -9.59 -23.89
C ILE A 210 -17.87 -9.82 -23.53
N THR A 211 -16.96 -9.69 -24.48
CA THR A 211 -15.53 -9.90 -24.27
C THR A 211 -14.74 -8.74 -24.86
N GLY A 212 -13.54 -8.53 -24.36
CA GLY A 212 -12.64 -7.51 -24.89
C GLY A 212 -11.33 -7.43 -24.15
N GLY A 213 -10.58 -6.39 -24.44
CA GLY A 213 -9.30 -6.15 -23.80
C GLY A 213 -8.68 -4.85 -24.30
N THR A 214 -7.57 -4.48 -23.66
CA THR A 214 -6.79 -3.29 -23.95
C THR A 214 -5.34 -3.49 -23.54
N VAL A 215 -4.45 -2.62 -23.97
CA VAL A 215 -3.08 -2.51 -23.42
C VAL A 215 -2.99 -1.17 -22.69
N LEU A 216 -2.83 -1.24 -21.38
CA LEU A 216 -2.75 -0.09 -20.48
C LEU A 216 -1.30 0.42 -20.38
N HIS A 217 -1.11 1.73 -20.53
CA HIS A 217 0.13 2.45 -20.28
C HIS A 217 -0.13 3.53 -19.24
N ALA A 218 -0.09 3.14 -17.97
CA ALA A 218 -0.27 4.04 -16.84
C ALA A 218 1.09 4.47 -16.23
N GLN A 219 1.09 4.95 -15.00
CA GLN A 219 2.29 5.52 -14.38
C GLN A 219 3.42 4.48 -14.27
N PHE A 220 3.11 3.21 -13.99
CA PHE A 220 4.08 2.13 -13.90
C PHE A 220 4.08 1.25 -15.15
N SER A 221 2.92 0.78 -15.58
CA SER A 221 2.80 -0.08 -16.77
C SER A 221 3.34 0.57 -18.05
N GLY A 222 3.28 1.89 -18.16
CA GLY A 222 3.89 2.64 -19.25
C GLY A 222 5.43 2.56 -19.31
N ARG A 223 6.10 2.13 -18.24
CA ARG A 223 7.57 2.04 -18.16
C ARG A 223 8.12 0.71 -18.67
N TYR A 224 7.27 -0.32 -18.77
CA TYR A 224 7.63 -1.63 -19.27
C TYR A 224 6.84 -2.07 -20.52
N ASP A 225 6.49 -1.08 -21.37
CA ASP A 225 5.84 -1.27 -22.68
C ASP A 225 4.36 -1.74 -22.59
N GLY A 226 3.68 -1.36 -21.52
CA GLY A 226 2.26 -1.58 -21.32
C GLY A 226 1.91 -2.94 -20.71
N LEU A 227 0.72 -2.98 -20.12
CA LEU A 227 0.11 -4.17 -19.54
C LEU A 227 -1.11 -4.58 -20.35
N PRO A 228 -1.10 -5.76 -21.00
CA PRO A 228 -2.31 -6.30 -21.63
C PRO A 228 -3.30 -6.72 -20.54
N ILE A 229 -4.58 -6.38 -20.74
CA ILE A 229 -5.65 -6.72 -19.81
C ILE A 229 -6.87 -7.14 -20.64
N TYR A 230 -7.49 -8.25 -20.26
CA TYR A 230 -8.62 -8.85 -20.94
C TYR A 230 -9.80 -8.99 -19.98
N PHE A 231 -11.01 -8.97 -20.52
CA PHE A 231 -12.22 -9.22 -19.75
C PHE A 231 -13.22 -10.13 -20.48
N ALA A 232 -14.06 -10.79 -19.67
CA ALA A 232 -15.27 -11.48 -20.09
C ALA A 232 -16.42 -11.08 -19.16
N ALA A 233 -17.56 -10.70 -19.71
CA ALA A 233 -18.68 -10.20 -18.91
C ALA A 233 -20.01 -10.81 -19.34
N LYS A 234 -20.89 -11.05 -18.35
CA LYS A 234 -22.25 -11.55 -18.51
C LYS A 234 -23.24 -10.67 -17.74
N VAL A 235 -24.46 -10.57 -18.23
CA VAL A 235 -25.56 -9.88 -17.52
C VAL A 235 -26.73 -10.84 -17.32
N ASN A 236 -27.47 -10.66 -16.22
CA ASN A 236 -28.62 -11.52 -15.85
C ASN A 236 -29.96 -11.07 -16.46
N LYS A 237 -29.96 -10.07 -17.37
CA LYS A 237 -31.15 -9.51 -17.98
C LYS A 237 -31.15 -9.68 -19.49
N ASP A 238 -32.36 -9.76 -20.07
CA ASP A 238 -32.53 -9.72 -21.51
C ASP A 238 -31.95 -8.41 -22.08
N ILE A 239 -31.03 -8.56 -23.01
CA ILE A 239 -30.38 -7.45 -23.69
C ILE A 239 -31.26 -7.04 -24.90
N LYS A 240 -31.68 -5.80 -24.92
CA LYS A 240 -32.42 -5.22 -26.06
C LYS A 240 -31.49 -4.84 -27.20
N GLU A 241 -30.32 -4.30 -26.90
CA GLU A 241 -29.34 -3.85 -27.89
C GLU A 241 -27.96 -3.74 -27.27
N VAL A 242 -26.93 -4.14 -28.00
CA VAL A 242 -25.51 -3.85 -27.68
C VAL A 242 -24.95 -2.94 -28.75
N LYS A 243 -24.28 -1.88 -28.37
CA LYS A 243 -23.56 -0.98 -29.26
C LYS A 243 -22.10 -0.85 -28.86
N ILE A 244 -21.21 -1.26 -29.73
CA ILE A 244 -19.77 -1.03 -29.60
C ILE A 244 -19.45 0.24 -30.37
N LYS A 245 -18.84 1.24 -29.70
CA LYS A 245 -18.59 2.59 -30.23
C LYS A 245 -17.15 3.00 -29.92
N GLY A 246 -16.61 3.81 -30.81
CA GLY A 246 -15.26 4.37 -30.64
C GLY A 246 -14.22 3.64 -31.47
N ASP A 247 -12.97 3.78 -31.07
CA ASP A 247 -11.81 3.17 -31.73
C ASP A 247 -10.89 2.47 -30.69
N GLU A 248 -9.72 2.05 -31.10
CA GLU A 248 -8.78 1.31 -30.24
C GLU A 248 -8.22 2.11 -29.05
N THR A 249 -8.53 3.41 -28.94
CA THR A 249 -8.08 4.30 -27.87
C THR A 249 -9.21 4.92 -27.05
N ASP A 250 -10.46 4.84 -27.55
CA ASP A 250 -11.69 5.30 -26.87
C ASP A 250 -12.85 4.36 -27.24
N LEU A 251 -12.86 3.17 -26.67
CA LEU A 251 -13.82 2.10 -26.98
C LEU A 251 -14.79 1.88 -25.84
N LYS A 252 -16.10 1.93 -26.16
CA LYS A 252 -17.18 1.69 -25.20
C LYS A 252 -18.18 0.67 -25.71
N VAL A 253 -18.69 -0.14 -24.78
CA VAL A 253 -19.78 -1.10 -25.02
C VAL A 253 -21.01 -0.64 -24.24
N ASP A 254 -22.03 -0.15 -24.95
CA ASP A 254 -23.31 0.21 -24.36
C ASP A 254 -24.27 -1.00 -24.43
N VAL A 255 -24.71 -1.48 -23.27
CA VAL A 255 -25.68 -2.58 -23.11
C VAL A 255 -27.01 -1.97 -22.69
N ASN A 256 -28.02 -2.02 -23.56
CA ASN A 256 -29.33 -1.44 -23.34
C ASN A 256 -30.36 -2.52 -23.00
N PHE A 257 -31.09 -2.32 -21.89
CA PHE A 257 -32.13 -3.22 -21.40
C PHE A 257 -33.54 -2.72 -21.70
N GLY A 258 -33.70 -1.50 -22.23
CA GLY A 258 -35.00 -0.88 -22.49
C GLY A 258 -35.65 -0.33 -21.22
N ASP A 259 -36.97 -0.36 -21.21
CA ASP A 259 -37.74 0.14 -20.07
C ASP A 259 -37.80 -0.93 -18.98
N ILE A 260 -37.01 -0.74 -17.91
CA ILE A 260 -37.04 -1.56 -16.70
C ILE A 260 -37.46 -0.69 -15.52
N LYS A 261 -38.28 -1.26 -14.64
CA LYS A 261 -38.75 -0.59 -13.43
C LYS A 261 -38.71 -1.58 -12.28
N ASP A 262 -38.28 -1.07 -11.13
CA ASP A 262 -38.20 -1.86 -9.88
C ASP A 262 -37.50 -3.21 -10.13
N SER A 263 -36.38 -3.18 -10.89
CA SER A 263 -35.67 -4.39 -11.31
C SER A 263 -34.17 -4.18 -11.29
N ALA A 264 -33.47 -5.14 -10.70
CA ALA A 264 -32.02 -5.14 -10.66
C ALA A 264 -31.42 -5.74 -11.96
N VAL A 265 -30.34 -5.13 -12.41
CA VAL A 265 -29.43 -5.69 -13.42
C VAL A 265 -28.14 -6.06 -12.74
N GLU A 266 -27.74 -7.32 -12.83
CA GLU A 266 -26.44 -7.79 -12.38
C GLU A 266 -25.51 -7.94 -13.59
N LEU A 267 -24.31 -7.37 -13.48
CA LEU A 267 -23.20 -7.56 -14.40
C LEU A 267 -22.08 -8.25 -13.65
N LYS A 268 -21.61 -9.38 -14.20
CA LYS A 268 -20.46 -10.14 -13.72
C LYS A 268 -19.33 -9.96 -14.73
N LEU A 269 -18.14 -9.53 -14.28
CA LEU A 269 -17.01 -9.22 -15.16
C LEU A 269 -15.73 -9.80 -14.58
N GLY A 270 -15.19 -10.84 -15.24
CA GLY A 270 -13.89 -11.43 -14.93
C GLY A 270 -12.77 -10.76 -15.72
N ILE A 271 -11.57 -10.70 -15.15
CA ILE A 271 -10.37 -10.12 -15.76
C ILE A 271 -9.20 -11.11 -15.76
N SER A 272 -8.26 -10.90 -16.69
CA SER A 272 -6.99 -11.64 -16.78
C SER A 272 -5.94 -10.79 -17.49
N PHE A 273 -4.67 -10.99 -17.14
CA PHE A 273 -3.55 -10.41 -17.90
C PHE A 273 -3.05 -11.33 -19.03
N VAL A 274 -3.60 -12.54 -19.13
CA VAL A 274 -3.18 -13.58 -20.09
C VAL A 274 -4.05 -13.58 -21.34
N SER A 275 -5.37 -13.76 -21.20
CA SER A 275 -6.27 -13.88 -22.33
C SER A 275 -7.74 -13.64 -21.97
N VAL A 276 -8.59 -13.50 -23.01
CA VAL A 276 -10.05 -13.48 -22.84
C VAL A 276 -10.58 -14.80 -22.30
N GLU A 277 -10.00 -15.92 -22.75
CA GLU A 277 -10.36 -17.26 -22.32
C GLU A 277 -10.09 -17.44 -20.82
N ASN A 278 -8.98 -16.90 -20.32
CA ASN A 278 -8.66 -16.94 -18.89
C ASN A 278 -9.56 -15.99 -18.08
N ALA A 279 -9.87 -14.82 -18.61
CA ALA A 279 -10.85 -13.93 -17.96
C ALA A 279 -12.24 -14.58 -17.83
N LEU A 280 -12.67 -15.36 -18.85
CA LEU A 280 -13.89 -16.15 -18.77
C LEU A 280 -13.76 -17.29 -17.77
N LEU A 281 -12.63 -17.99 -17.76
CA LEU A 281 -12.36 -19.09 -16.83
C LEU A 281 -12.39 -18.60 -15.37
N ASN A 282 -11.76 -17.47 -15.07
CA ASN A 282 -11.81 -16.84 -13.76
C ASN A 282 -13.25 -16.52 -13.35
N LEU A 283 -14.02 -15.89 -14.25
CA LEU A 283 -15.42 -15.56 -14.01
C LEU A 283 -16.27 -16.81 -13.72
N GLU A 284 -16.11 -17.86 -14.51
CA GLU A 284 -16.87 -19.10 -14.38
C GLU A 284 -16.50 -19.87 -13.09
N THR A 285 -15.21 -19.88 -12.74
CA THR A 285 -14.70 -20.61 -11.58
C THR A 285 -15.08 -19.93 -10.27
N GLU A 286 -14.91 -18.62 -10.19
CA GLU A 286 -15.07 -17.88 -8.95
C GLU A 286 -16.52 -17.43 -8.71
N VAL A 287 -17.23 -17.02 -9.76
CA VAL A 287 -18.59 -16.51 -9.67
C VAL A 287 -19.61 -17.51 -10.25
N GLY A 288 -19.44 -17.95 -11.51
CA GLY A 288 -20.36 -18.88 -12.17
C GLY A 288 -21.83 -18.47 -12.04
N GLU A 289 -22.66 -19.38 -11.53
CA GLU A 289 -24.11 -19.16 -11.34
C GLU A 289 -24.47 -18.52 -9.98
N LYS A 290 -23.51 -18.22 -9.11
CA LYS A 290 -23.78 -17.56 -7.81
C LYS A 290 -24.52 -16.24 -8.01
N SER A 291 -25.44 -15.92 -7.12
CA SER A 291 -26.07 -14.60 -7.07
C SER A 291 -25.10 -13.53 -6.53
N PHE A 292 -25.44 -12.27 -6.70
CA PHE A 292 -24.71 -11.16 -6.09
C PHE A 292 -24.58 -11.35 -4.56
N ASP A 293 -25.68 -11.77 -3.90
CA ASP A 293 -25.69 -11.93 -2.45
C ASP A 293 -24.82 -13.11 -1.98
N ASP A 294 -24.73 -14.21 -2.79
CA ASP A 294 -23.82 -15.33 -2.50
C ASP A 294 -22.35 -14.86 -2.57
N VAL A 295 -21.96 -14.13 -3.63
CA VAL A 295 -20.59 -13.63 -3.78
C VAL A 295 -20.24 -12.64 -2.67
N ARG A 296 -21.18 -11.75 -2.33
CA ARG A 296 -20.99 -10.82 -1.23
C ARG A 296 -20.78 -11.54 0.11
N ALA A 297 -21.61 -12.55 0.41
CA ALA A 297 -21.49 -13.30 1.64
C ALA A 297 -20.15 -14.06 1.72
N GLU A 298 -19.68 -14.63 0.62
CA GLU A 298 -18.38 -15.30 0.53
C GLU A 298 -17.23 -14.30 0.74
N ALA A 299 -17.28 -13.11 0.12
CA ALA A 299 -16.28 -12.07 0.30
C ALA A 299 -16.21 -11.58 1.75
N GLN A 300 -17.38 -11.39 2.39
CA GLN A 300 -17.46 -10.99 3.79
C GLN A 300 -16.91 -12.09 4.72
N ALA A 301 -17.20 -13.38 4.44
CA ALA A 301 -16.68 -14.49 5.22
C ALA A 301 -15.15 -14.59 5.14
N GLN A 302 -14.54 -14.40 3.96
CA GLN A 302 -13.09 -14.37 3.80
C GLN A 302 -12.46 -13.25 4.65
N TRP A 303 -13.03 -12.04 4.63
CA TRP A 303 -12.55 -10.94 5.47
C TRP A 303 -12.72 -11.21 6.96
N GLU A 304 -13.80 -11.87 7.37
CA GLU A 304 -14.02 -12.25 8.76
C GLU A 304 -12.98 -13.27 9.25
N ASP A 305 -12.65 -14.25 8.40
CA ASP A 305 -11.63 -15.26 8.68
C ASP A 305 -10.25 -14.62 8.86
N GLU A 306 -9.83 -13.74 7.94
CA GLU A 306 -8.55 -13.05 8.00
C GLU A 306 -8.42 -12.11 9.20
N LEU A 307 -9.43 -11.30 9.45
CA LEU A 307 -9.43 -10.38 10.59
C LEU A 307 -9.46 -11.12 11.94
N SER A 308 -9.95 -12.34 11.97
CA SER A 308 -9.97 -13.18 13.16
C SER A 308 -8.60 -13.73 13.57
N LEU A 309 -7.57 -13.58 12.71
CA LEU A 309 -6.19 -14.00 13.01
C LEU A 309 -5.60 -13.24 14.19
N ILE A 310 -6.05 -11.98 14.40
CA ILE A 310 -5.65 -11.17 15.55
C ILE A 310 -6.90 -10.65 16.25
N LYS A 311 -7.19 -11.22 17.43
CA LYS A 311 -8.32 -10.83 18.27
C LYS A 311 -7.85 -9.90 19.37
N ILE A 312 -8.34 -8.67 19.39
CA ILE A 312 -7.93 -7.67 20.38
C ILE A 312 -9.00 -7.42 21.43
N ASP A 313 -8.58 -7.01 22.62
CA ASP A 313 -9.44 -6.47 23.66
C ASP A 313 -8.97 -5.09 24.10
N THR A 314 -9.88 -4.15 24.11
CA THR A 314 -9.74 -2.79 24.63
C THR A 314 -11.14 -2.20 24.85
N ALA A 315 -11.29 -1.33 25.84
CA ALA A 315 -12.52 -0.60 26.07
C ALA A 315 -12.72 0.59 25.11
N ASP A 316 -11.73 0.94 24.33
CA ASP A 316 -11.72 2.08 23.41
C ASP A 316 -12.16 1.63 22.01
N GLU A 317 -13.37 2.04 21.60
CA GLU A 317 -13.93 1.66 20.29
C GLU A 317 -13.17 2.31 19.11
N ASP A 318 -12.57 3.49 19.30
CA ASP A 318 -11.77 4.14 18.26
C ASP A 318 -10.49 3.32 17.99
N ILE A 319 -9.84 2.82 19.06
CA ILE A 319 -8.68 1.93 18.93
C ILE A 319 -9.06 0.64 18.20
N LYS A 320 -10.22 0.02 18.51
CA LYS A 320 -10.68 -1.16 17.76
C LYS A 320 -10.88 -0.85 16.28
N THR A 321 -11.56 0.25 15.99
CA THR A 321 -11.84 0.68 14.62
C THR A 321 -10.54 0.92 13.83
N ILE A 322 -9.59 1.66 14.41
CA ILE A 322 -8.31 1.91 13.74
C ILE A 322 -7.53 0.60 13.56
N PHE A 323 -7.51 -0.27 14.56
CA PHE A 323 -6.78 -1.54 14.52
C PHE A 323 -7.29 -2.47 13.41
N TYR A 324 -8.61 -2.77 13.42
CA TYR A 324 -9.17 -3.67 12.41
C TYR A 324 -9.18 -3.06 11.01
N THR A 325 -9.35 -1.74 10.89
CA THR A 325 -9.18 -1.05 9.61
C THR A 325 -7.74 -1.14 9.12
N SER A 326 -6.77 -1.00 10.01
CA SER A 326 -5.34 -1.16 9.67
C SER A 326 -5.03 -2.60 9.27
N LEU A 327 -5.48 -3.60 10.04
CA LEU A 327 -5.28 -5.02 9.72
C LEU A 327 -5.91 -5.36 8.36
N TYR A 328 -7.15 -4.93 8.10
CA TYR A 328 -7.81 -5.06 6.78
C TYR A 328 -6.94 -4.52 5.64
N ARG A 329 -6.31 -3.36 5.81
CA ARG A 329 -5.51 -2.72 4.77
C ARG A 329 -4.20 -3.42 4.48
N THR A 330 -3.60 -4.08 5.46
CA THR A 330 -2.40 -4.89 5.23
C THR A 330 -2.66 -6.08 4.30
N MET A 331 -3.91 -6.47 4.06
CA MET A 331 -4.31 -7.64 3.26
C MET A 331 -5.00 -7.28 1.93
N ILE A 332 -4.99 -5.99 1.53
CA ILE A 332 -5.51 -5.58 0.22
C ILE A 332 -4.50 -5.88 -0.91
N MET A 333 -3.22 -5.77 -0.64
CA MET A 333 -2.09 -6.10 -1.51
C MET A 333 -1.11 -6.98 -0.72
N PRO A 334 -0.24 -7.76 -1.40
CA PRO A 334 0.01 -7.88 -2.84
C PRO A 334 -1.12 -8.61 -3.58
N SER A 335 -1.27 -8.27 -4.87
CA SER A 335 -2.34 -8.84 -5.71
C SER A 335 -2.04 -10.26 -6.17
N ASP A 336 -3.00 -11.17 -6.04
CA ASP A 336 -3.02 -12.43 -6.78
C ASP A 336 -3.26 -12.15 -8.27
N ILE A 337 -2.30 -12.45 -9.13
CA ILE A 337 -2.42 -12.31 -10.59
C ILE A 337 -2.33 -13.64 -11.33
N THR A 338 -2.58 -14.74 -10.60
CA THR A 338 -2.63 -16.10 -11.12
C THR A 338 -4.04 -16.44 -11.55
N ASP A 339 -4.26 -16.72 -12.84
CA ASP A 339 -5.56 -17.15 -13.34
C ASP A 339 -5.96 -18.54 -12.77
N ALA A 340 -7.24 -18.86 -12.77
CA ALA A 340 -7.80 -20.07 -12.17
C ALA A 340 -7.19 -21.40 -12.68
N ASN A 341 -6.51 -21.39 -13.83
CA ASN A 341 -5.75 -22.53 -14.37
C ASN A 341 -4.26 -22.53 -13.98
N GLY A 342 -3.83 -21.60 -13.13
CA GLY A 342 -2.44 -21.43 -12.71
C GLY A 342 -1.59 -20.59 -13.67
N GLU A 343 -2.13 -20.11 -14.79
CA GLU A 343 -1.39 -19.28 -15.73
C GLU A 343 -1.25 -17.84 -15.24
N TYR A 344 -0.09 -17.22 -15.55
CA TYR A 344 0.17 -15.80 -15.32
C TYR A 344 1.07 -15.21 -16.42
N LEU A 345 1.04 -13.90 -16.59
CA LEU A 345 1.93 -13.17 -17.50
C LEU A 345 3.25 -12.84 -16.79
N GLY A 346 4.36 -13.42 -17.26
CA GLY A 346 5.68 -13.17 -16.71
C GLY A 346 6.31 -11.84 -17.14
N PHE A 347 7.41 -11.46 -16.49
CA PHE A 347 8.17 -10.24 -16.79
C PHE A 347 8.91 -10.28 -18.15
N ASP A 348 9.00 -11.44 -18.78
CA ASP A 348 9.44 -11.66 -20.16
C ASP A 348 8.31 -11.54 -21.21
N LYS A 349 7.10 -11.20 -20.77
CA LYS A 349 5.90 -11.15 -21.60
C LYS A 349 5.47 -12.50 -22.18
N GLN A 350 5.88 -13.60 -21.53
CA GLN A 350 5.41 -14.95 -21.86
C GLN A 350 4.41 -15.41 -20.78
N VAL A 351 3.57 -16.35 -21.18
CA VAL A 351 2.66 -17.03 -20.24
C VAL A 351 3.43 -18.14 -19.54
N HIS A 352 3.37 -18.13 -18.22
CA HIS A 352 3.93 -19.15 -17.33
C HIS A 352 2.82 -19.80 -16.50
N VAL A 353 3.15 -20.85 -15.77
CA VAL A 353 2.24 -21.55 -14.88
C VAL A 353 2.88 -21.62 -13.49
N ALA A 354 2.18 -21.14 -12.49
CA ALA A 354 2.55 -21.29 -11.09
C ALA A 354 2.22 -22.74 -10.62
N ASP A 355 3.19 -23.42 -10.04
CA ASP A 355 3.05 -24.81 -9.57
C ASP A 355 3.32 -24.86 -8.06
N GLY A 356 2.26 -25.01 -7.28
CA GLY A 356 2.33 -25.10 -5.83
C GLY A 356 2.44 -23.75 -5.10
N TYR A 357 2.27 -22.62 -5.78
CA TYR A 357 2.22 -21.27 -5.20
C TYR A 357 1.31 -20.36 -6.02
N THR A 358 0.91 -19.24 -5.45
CA THR A 358 0.19 -18.16 -6.14
C THR A 358 1.21 -17.09 -6.61
N TYR A 359 1.20 -16.75 -7.91
CA TYR A 359 2.06 -15.69 -8.42
C TYR A 359 1.47 -14.32 -8.09
N ARG A 360 2.17 -13.58 -7.22
CA ARG A 360 1.73 -12.28 -6.70
C ARG A 360 2.54 -11.12 -7.26
N SER A 361 1.88 -9.99 -7.45
CA SER A 361 2.51 -8.73 -7.88
C SER A 361 1.94 -7.54 -7.09
N ASP A 362 2.21 -6.31 -7.55
CA ASP A 362 1.80 -5.07 -6.86
C ASP A 362 2.41 -4.98 -5.45
N MET A 363 3.68 -5.35 -5.33
CA MET A 363 4.40 -5.24 -4.07
C MET A 363 5.10 -3.89 -3.98
N SER A 364 4.65 -3.04 -3.04
CA SER A 364 5.31 -1.78 -2.70
C SER A 364 6.58 -2.04 -1.88
N LEU A 365 7.54 -2.78 -2.45
CA LEU A 365 8.65 -3.39 -1.70
C LEU A 365 9.53 -2.39 -0.95
N TRP A 366 9.74 -1.18 -1.49
CA TRP A 366 10.51 -0.15 -0.79
C TRP A 366 9.89 0.21 0.57
N ASP A 367 8.59 0.05 0.66
CA ASP A 367 7.75 0.36 1.80
C ASP A 367 7.49 -0.89 2.66
N THR A 368 6.90 -1.92 2.06
CA THR A 368 6.35 -3.10 2.76
C THR A 368 7.39 -3.98 3.42
N VAL A 369 8.66 -3.95 2.97
CA VAL A 369 9.77 -4.68 3.61
C VAL A 369 10.08 -4.18 5.02
N ARG A 370 9.57 -2.99 5.40
CA ARG A 370 9.88 -2.39 6.71
C ARG A 370 9.04 -3.00 7.84
N ASN A 371 7.84 -3.55 7.51
CA ASN A 371 6.98 -4.15 8.52
C ASN A 371 5.90 -5.09 7.95
N THR A 372 5.28 -4.80 6.80
CA THR A 372 4.14 -5.56 6.27
C THR A 372 4.51 -7.02 6.02
N HIS A 373 5.66 -7.28 5.38
CA HIS A 373 6.15 -8.65 5.18
C HIS A 373 6.52 -9.35 6.49
N ALA A 374 6.98 -8.60 7.50
CA ALA A 374 7.19 -9.13 8.84
C ALA A 374 5.86 -9.59 9.49
N LEU A 375 4.75 -8.88 9.23
CA LEU A 375 3.42 -9.29 9.69
C LEU A 375 3.01 -10.61 9.02
N TYR A 376 3.21 -10.73 7.70
CA TYR A 376 2.90 -11.97 6.97
C TYR A 376 3.72 -13.15 7.50
N THR A 377 4.98 -12.95 7.89
CA THR A 377 5.77 -14.02 8.51
C THR A 377 5.18 -14.51 9.86
N LEU A 378 4.32 -13.74 10.51
CA LEU A 378 3.65 -14.16 11.73
C LEU A 378 2.31 -14.85 11.46
N ILE A 379 1.48 -14.29 10.54
CA ILE A 379 0.07 -14.70 10.39
C ILE A 379 -0.29 -15.21 9.00
N GLU A 380 0.48 -14.91 7.94
CA GLU A 380 0.19 -15.20 6.53
C GLU A 380 1.36 -15.89 5.83
N ALA A 381 1.80 -17.03 6.37
CA ALA A 381 2.96 -17.76 5.84
C ALA A 381 2.83 -18.16 4.36
N GLU A 382 1.64 -18.53 3.92
CA GLU A 382 1.38 -18.91 2.54
C GLU A 382 1.58 -17.70 1.61
N VAL A 383 1.00 -16.55 1.94
CA VAL A 383 1.18 -15.29 1.20
C VAL A 383 2.65 -14.88 1.15
N GLN A 384 3.38 -15.01 2.25
CA GLN A 384 4.80 -14.70 2.29
C GLN A 384 5.63 -15.63 1.38
N ASN A 385 5.37 -16.94 1.41
CA ASN A 385 6.01 -17.91 0.51
C ASN A 385 5.67 -17.65 -0.96
N ASP A 386 4.43 -17.31 -1.27
CA ASP A 386 4.00 -16.92 -2.62
C ASP A 386 4.79 -15.71 -3.12
N CYS A 387 4.97 -14.69 -2.27
CA CYS A 387 5.76 -13.51 -2.61
C CYS A 387 7.23 -13.87 -2.89
N LEU A 388 7.84 -14.72 -2.08
CA LEU A 388 9.23 -15.18 -2.27
C LEU A 388 9.41 -15.92 -3.60
N ASN A 389 8.53 -16.88 -3.88
CA ASN A 389 8.53 -17.61 -5.16
C ASN A 389 8.30 -16.67 -6.35
N SER A 390 7.35 -15.73 -6.23
CA SER A 390 7.06 -14.74 -7.27
C SER A 390 8.28 -13.86 -7.57
N LEU A 391 9.01 -13.39 -6.56
CA LEU A 391 10.23 -12.58 -6.76
C LEU A 391 11.33 -13.36 -7.50
N VAL A 392 11.49 -14.64 -7.17
CA VAL A 392 12.45 -15.52 -7.87
C VAL A 392 12.07 -15.69 -9.34
N GLU A 393 10.79 -15.95 -9.64
CA GLU A 393 10.33 -16.10 -11.02
C GLU A 393 10.38 -14.77 -11.80
N MET A 394 10.09 -13.63 -11.17
CA MET A 394 10.30 -12.30 -11.76
C MET A 394 11.78 -12.09 -12.13
N ALA A 395 12.71 -12.50 -11.26
CA ALA A 395 14.13 -12.38 -11.51
C ALA A 395 14.60 -13.30 -12.64
N LYS A 396 14.11 -14.54 -12.70
CA LYS A 396 14.40 -15.50 -13.79
C LYS A 396 13.91 -14.97 -15.13
N ALA A 397 12.67 -14.50 -15.20
CA ALA A 397 12.04 -14.01 -16.43
C ALA A 397 12.60 -12.65 -16.87
N GLY A 398 12.79 -11.71 -15.95
CA GLY A 398 13.17 -10.32 -16.25
C GLY A 398 14.66 -10.02 -16.13
N GLY A 399 15.44 -10.89 -15.47
CA GLY A 399 16.90 -10.77 -15.33
C GLY A 399 17.39 -10.03 -14.09
N ALA A 400 16.49 -9.56 -13.20
CA ALA A 400 16.83 -8.92 -11.92
C ALA A 400 15.66 -9.06 -10.93
N LEU A 401 15.96 -9.05 -9.63
CA LEU A 401 14.93 -8.85 -8.59
C LEU A 401 14.29 -7.47 -8.76
N PRO A 402 12.96 -7.35 -8.63
CA PRO A 402 12.29 -6.08 -8.81
C PRO A 402 12.46 -5.16 -7.59
N ARG A 403 12.52 -3.86 -7.83
CA ARG A 403 12.45 -2.82 -6.78
C ARG A 403 11.02 -2.61 -6.28
N TRP A 404 10.10 -2.66 -7.22
CA TRP A 404 8.67 -2.44 -7.03
C TRP A 404 7.94 -3.11 -8.21
N PRO A 405 7.58 -4.40 -8.11
CA PRO A 405 6.84 -5.10 -9.18
C PRO A 405 5.41 -4.58 -9.27
N GLN A 406 4.92 -4.38 -10.49
CA GLN A 406 3.54 -3.99 -10.75
C GLN A 406 3.01 -4.77 -11.96
N GLY A 407 1.87 -5.42 -11.80
CA GLY A 407 1.31 -6.27 -12.85
C GLY A 407 2.36 -7.25 -13.38
N ALA A 408 2.69 -7.17 -14.67
CA ALA A 408 3.65 -8.06 -15.33
C ALA A 408 4.98 -7.37 -15.69
N GLY A 409 5.49 -6.47 -14.82
CA GLY A 409 6.75 -5.80 -15.15
C GLY A 409 7.37 -4.94 -14.06
N TYR A 410 8.51 -4.38 -14.40
CA TYR A 410 9.28 -3.50 -13.54
C TYR A 410 8.73 -2.08 -13.58
N SER A 411 8.12 -1.61 -12.51
CA SER A 411 7.68 -0.21 -12.41
C SER A 411 8.85 0.77 -12.47
N GLY A 412 10.06 0.34 -12.09
CA GLY A 412 11.22 1.21 -11.96
C GLY A 412 11.02 2.33 -10.93
N SER A 413 10.02 2.21 -10.05
CA SER A 413 9.77 3.15 -8.98
C SER A 413 10.79 2.99 -7.87
N MET A 414 11.04 4.05 -7.13
CA MET A 414 12.00 4.14 -6.05
C MET A 414 13.42 3.73 -6.49
N PHE A 415 14.25 3.18 -5.61
CA PHE A 415 15.63 2.78 -5.89
C PHE A 415 16.06 1.66 -4.95
N GLY A 416 17.22 1.08 -5.23
CA GLY A 416 17.76 -0.04 -4.46
C GLY A 416 17.19 -1.39 -4.87
N ASP A 417 17.32 -2.35 -3.98
CA ASP A 417 16.91 -3.74 -4.15
C ASP A 417 16.18 -4.21 -2.89
N SER A 418 15.03 -3.60 -2.59
CA SER A 418 14.29 -3.89 -1.35
C SER A 418 13.90 -5.38 -1.23
N ALA A 419 13.77 -6.09 -2.36
CA ALA A 419 13.60 -7.55 -2.35
C ALA A 419 14.68 -8.28 -1.53
N ASN A 420 15.93 -7.75 -1.48
CA ASN A 420 17.01 -8.35 -0.69
C ASN A 420 16.67 -8.39 0.80
N ILE A 421 16.03 -7.33 1.32
CA ILE A 421 15.62 -7.23 2.72
C ILE A 421 14.58 -8.30 3.03
N MET A 422 13.52 -8.38 2.20
CA MET A 422 12.43 -9.33 2.37
C MET A 422 12.93 -10.78 2.31
N ILE A 423 13.77 -11.11 1.33
CA ILE A 423 14.31 -12.47 1.13
C ILE A 423 15.16 -12.87 2.33
N THR A 424 16.08 -11.99 2.76
CA THR A 424 16.97 -12.26 3.90
C THR A 424 16.17 -12.41 5.19
N GLU A 425 15.27 -11.47 5.49
CA GLU A 425 14.42 -11.52 6.68
C GLU A 425 13.62 -12.82 6.74
N SER A 426 12.96 -13.18 5.64
CA SER A 426 12.17 -14.40 5.56
C SER A 426 13.03 -15.65 5.77
N TYR A 427 14.20 -15.72 5.16
CA TYR A 427 15.10 -16.84 5.34
C TYR A 427 15.58 -16.99 6.81
N LEU A 428 15.97 -15.88 7.44
CA LEU A 428 16.37 -15.85 8.85
C LEU A 428 15.23 -16.26 9.80
N LYS A 429 13.98 -15.98 9.42
CA LYS A 429 12.76 -16.39 10.12
C LYS A 429 12.32 -17.82 9.83
N GLY A 430 13.06 -18.56 9.00
CA GLY A 430 12.83 -19.98 8.72
C GLY A 430 12.00 -20.29 7.48
N TYR A 431 11.70 -19.28 6.65
CA TYR A 431 11.03 -19.47 5.36
C TYR A 431 12.05 -19.95 4.32
N THR A 432 12.00 -21.22 3.98
CA THR A 432 12.99 -21.87 3.09
C THR A 432 12.34 -22.57 1.89
N ASP A 433 11.03 -22.48 1.73
CA ASP A 433 10.29 -23.13 0.64
C ASP A 433 10.25 -22.26 -0.63
N PHE A 434 11.44 -21.85 -1.08
CA PHE A 434 11.69 -21.15 -2.32
C PHE A 434 13.13 -21.37 -2.80
N ASP A 435 13.43 -21.03 -4.05
CA ASP A 435 14.78 -21.18 -4.62
C ASP A 435 15.74 -20.07 -4.12
N VAL A 436 16.19 -20.21 -2.87
CA VAL A 436 17.06 -19.24 -2.20
C VAL A 436 18.39 -19.03 -2.91
N GLU A 437 18.95 -20.08 -3.51
CA GLU A 437 20.23 -19.98 -4.25
C GLU A 437 20.10 -19.08 -5.46
N THR A 438 19.03 -19.24 -6.23
CA THR A 438 18.75 -18.34 -7.37
C THR A 438 18.50 -16.92 -6.89
N ALA A 439 17.71 -16.73 -5.83
CA ALA A 439 17.47 -15.40 -5.24
C ALA A 439 18.79 -14.74 -4.84
N TYR A 440 19.64 -15.45 -4.09
CA TYR A 440 20.96 -14.99 -3.65
C TYR A 440 21.87 -14.60 -4.81
N GLU A 441 21.91 -15.39 -5.90
CA GLU A 441 22.69 -15.04 -7.10
C GLU A 441 22.19 -13.73 -7.74
N TYR A 442 20.89 -13.47 -7.79
CA TYR A 442 20.36 -12.20 -8.32
C TYR A 442 20.62 -11.01 -7.38
N MET A 443 20.58 -11.21 -6.06
CA MET A 443 20.98 -10.20 -5.07
C MET A 443 22.42 -9.74 -5.31
N LYS A 444 23.35 -10.70 -5.45
CA LYS A 444 24.78 -10.42 -5.75
C LYS A 444 24.95 -9.71 -7.09
N LYS A 445 24.32 -10.20 -8.15
CA LYS A 445 24.39 -9.57 -9.48
C LYS A 445 24.00 -8.11 -9.45
N SER A 446 22.97 -7.73 -8.70
CA SER A 446 22.54 -6.34 -8.58
C SER A 446 23.57 -5.51 -7.84
N SER A 447 24.06 -5.97 -6.67
CA SER A 447 25.07 -5.26 -5.88
C SER A 447 26.42 -5.14 -6.60
N ASP A 448 26.79 -6.10 -7.44
CA ASP A 448 28.06 -6.09 -8.19
C ASP A 448 27.97 -5.34 -9.55
N GLY A 449 26.80 -4.83 -9.92
CA GLY A 449 26.61 -4.06 -11.14
C GLY A 449 26.45 -4.91 -12.40
N ALA A 450 26.09 -6.18 -12.25
CA ALA A 450 25.96 -7.12 -13.37
C ALA A 450 24.54 -7.18 -13.98
N VAL A 451 23.62 -6.30 -13.54
CA VAL A 451 22.27 -6.22 -14.07
C VAL A 451 22.04 -4.97 -14.92
N ASN A 452 21.01 -5.03 -15.73
CA ASN A 452 20.60 -3.96 -16.63
C ASN A 452 19.96 -2.76 -15.87
N LYS A 453 19.25 -1.90 -16.59
CA LYS A 453 18.63 -0.66 -16.08
C LYS A 453 17.61 -0.84 -14.96
N VAL A 454 17.17 -2.07 -14.65
CA VAL A 454 16.18 -2.34 -13.61
C VAL A 454 16.79 -2.66 -12.25
N GLY A 455 18.10 -2.89 -12.17
CA GLY A 455 18.86 -3.01 -10.94
C GLY A 455 19.23 -1.66 -10.29
N ARG A 456 20.28 -1.64 -9.48
CA ARG A 456 20.80 -0.44 -8.82
C ARG A 456 21.37 0.55 -9.84
N GLU A 457 20.85 1.76 -9.87
CA GLU A 457 21.41 2.84 -10.67
C GLU A 457 22.70 3.37 -10.03
N PHE A 458 23.70 3.75 -10.84
CA PHE A 458 25.00 4.23 -10.36
C PHE A 458 25.77 3.24 -9.46
N VAL A 459 25.51 1.95 -9.61
CA VAL A 459 26.15 0.92 -8.79
C VAL A 459 27.65 0.81 -9.05
N ASN A 460 28.12 1.09 -10.26
CA ASN A 460 29.56 1.09 -10.57
C ASN A 460 30.28 2.24 -9.85
N GLU A 461 29.65 3.39 -9.79
CA GLU A 461 30.11 4.56 -9.03
C GLU A 461 30.09 4.25 -7.54
N TYR A 462 28.99 3.69 -7.02
CA TYR A 462 28.89 3.23 -5.64
C TYR A 462 30.01 2.26 -5.27
N ASN A 463 30.27 1.25 -6.09
CA ASN A 463 31.34 0.29 -5.86
C ASN A 463 32.75 0.88 -5.99
N THR A 464 32.92 1.94 -6.80
CA THR A 464 34.23 2.59 -7.03
C THR A 464 34.58 3.58 -5.93
N TYR A 465 33.59 4.39 -5.49
CA TYR A 465 33.83 5.48 -4.54
C TYR A 465 33.45 5.10 -3.10
N GLY A 466 32.71 4.01 -2.90
CA GLY A 466 32.10 3.65 -1.62
C GLY A 466 30.88 4.53 -1.27
N TYR A 467 30.32 5.24 -2.23
CA TYR A 467 29.08 6.01 -2.17
C TYR A 467 28.66 6.40 -3.59
N VAL A 468 27.42 6.86 -3.78
CA VAL A 468 26.97 7.44 -5.06
C VAL A 468 27.36 8.92 -5.09
N PRO A 469 28.27 9.35 -6.00
CA PRO A 469 28.66 10.77 -6.07
C PRO A 469 27.55 11.65 -6.64
N GLU A 470 27.39 12.88 -6.10
CA GLU A 470 26.36 13.83 -6.51
C GLU A 470 26.65 14.53 -7.83
N ASP A 471 27.92 14.67 -8.20
CA ASP A 471 28.40 15.39 -9.39
C ASP A 471 28.48 14.54 -10.66
N ILE A 472 28.07 13.28 -10.61
CA ILE A 472 27.93 12.42 -11.79
C ILE A 472 26.67 12.82 -12.58
N ASP A 473 26.80 12.90 -13.92
CA ASP A 473 25.69 13.32 -14.78
C ASP A 473 24.47 12.39 -14.63
N GLY A 474 23.32 13.00 -14.41
CA GLY A 474 22.07 12.30 -14.18
C GLY A 474 21.86 11.80 -12.75
N THR A 475 22.83 11.95 -11.84
CA THR A 475 22.66 11.55 -10.44
C THR A 475 21.59 12.39 -9.74
N LYS A 476 20.74 11.71 -9.02
CA LYS A 476 19.74 12.26 -8.10
C LYS A 476 19.67 11.36 -6.88
N LYS A 477 19.30 11.94 -5.72
CA LYS A 477 19.05 11.17 -4.49
C LYS A 477 20.29 10.35 -4.04
N SER A 478 21.49 10.91 -4.18
CA SER A 478 22.77 10.22 -3.97
C SER A 478 22.97 9.70 -2.55
N VAL A 479 22.58 10.48 -1.55
CA VAL A 479 22.64 10.10 -0.11
C VAL A 479 21.68 8.95 0.16
N SER A 480 20.39 9.12 -0.19
CA SER A 480 19.37 8.10 0.03
C SER A 480 19.74 6.78 -0.66
N ARG A 481 20.27 6.85 -1.89
CA ARG A 481 20.78 5.64 -2.59
C ARG A 481 21.92 4.97 -1.86
N THR A 482 22.88 5.75 -1.35
CA THR A 482 24.03 5.18 -0.62
C THR A 482 23.58 4.48 0.67
N LEU A 483 22.67 5.09 1.42
CA LEU A 483 22.12 4.52 2.64
C LEU A 483 21.34 3.22 2.36
N GLU A 484 20.44 3.24 1.39
CA GLU A 484 19.66 2.06 1.00
C GLU A 484 20.54 0.92 0.45
N TYR A 485 21.52 1.23 -0.40
CA TYR A 485 22.41 0.21 -0.96
C TYR A 485 23.28 -0.44 0.13
N ALA A 486 23.73 0.35 1.11
CA ALA A 486 24.48 -0.17 2.24
C ALA A 486 23.63 -1.11 3.11
N TRP A 487 22.38 -0.75 3.39
CA TRP A 487 21.43 -1.61 4.10
C TRP A 487 21.18 -2.93 3.35
N GLN A 488 20.94 -2.84 2.03
CA GLN A 488 20.69 -4.00 1.19
C GLN A 488 21.94 -4.88 1.00
N ASP A 489 23.15 -4.31 1.04
CA ASP A 489 24.40 -5.08 1.07
C ASP A 489 24.56 -5.80 2.44
N GLY A 490 24.11 -5.19 3.54
CA GLY A 490 24.00 -5.85 4.85
C GLY A 490 23.12 -7.10 4.80
N ALA A 491 21.96 -6.98 4.16
CA ALA A 491 21.07 -8.13 3.97
C ALA A 491 21.72 -9.25 3.14
N ILE A 492 22.52 -8.93 2.11
CA ILE A 492 23.28 -9.95 1.36
C ILE A 492 24.32 -10.61 2.28
N ALA A 493 25.01 -9.85 3.14
CA ALA A 493 25.99 -10.37 4.08
C ALA A 493 25.38 -11.34 5.09
N ASP A 494 24.21 -10.99 5.64
CA ASP A 494 23.48 -11.81 6.60
C ASP A 494 22.99 -13.12 5.96
N LEU A 495 22.43 -13.05 4.75
CA LEU A 495 22.03 -14.24 4.01
C LEU A 495 23.25 -15.11 3.63
N ALA A 496 24.36 -14.51 3.21
CA ALA A 496 25.62 -15.21 2.94
C ALA A 496 26.12 -15.96 4.18
N THR A 497 26.07 -15.32 5.35
CA THR A 497 26.43 -15.94 6.62
C THR A 497 25.52 -17.13 6.94
N ALA A 498 24.20 -16.98 6.77
CA ALA A 498 23.24 -18.05 7.01
C ALA A 498 23.40 -19.24 6.03
N LEU A 499 23.81 -18.98 4.79
CA LEU A 499 24.10 -20.00 3.78
C LEU A 499 25.52 -20.59 3.87
N GLY A 500 26.41 -20.01 4.70
CA GLY A 500 27.78 -20.47 4.91
C GLY A 500 28.78 -19.99 3.85
N TYR A 501 28.51 -18.89 3.15
CA TYR A 501 29.39 -18.26 2.14
C TYR A 501 30.29 -17.20 2.79
N GLU A 502 31.34 -17.63 3.49
CA GLU A 502 32.19 -16.76 4.32
C GLU A 502 32.84 -15.61 3.54
N GLU A 503 33.36 -15.86 2.31
CA GLU A 503 34.00 -14.82 1.49
C GLU A 503 33.00 -13.73 1.04
N ASP A 504 31.81 -14.14 0.67
CA ASP A 504 30.74 -13.21 0.29
C ASP A 504 30.23 -12.44 1.52
N ALA A 505 30.08 -13.10 2.67
CA ALA A 505 29.70 -12.45 3.93
C ALA A 505 30.68 -11.33 4.30
N GLU A 506 32.00 -11.59 4.26
CA GLU A 506 33.03 -10.57 4.51
C GLU A 506 32.96 -9.42 3.50
N LYS A 507 32.82 -9.73 2.21
CA LYS A 507 32.73 -8.75 1.13
C LYS A 507 31.54 -7.80 1.30
N TYR A 508 30.34 -8.35 1.53
CA TYR A 508 29.12 -7.54 1.61
C TYR A 508 28.97 -6.83 2.96
N THR A 509 29.53 -7.38 4.04
CA THR A 509 29.71 -6.65 5.31
C THR A 509 30.58 -5.40 5.09
N ALA A 510 31.69 -5.50 4.37
CA ALA A 510 32.49 -4.32 4.08
C ALA A 510 31.73 -3.27 3.23
N LYS A 511 30.89 -3.70 2.27
CA LYS A 511 30.05 -2.80 1.47
C LYS A 511 28.94 -2.16 2.29
N SER A 512 28.34 -2.89 3.23
CA SER A 512 27.31 -2.36 4.09
C SER A 512 27.76 -1.16 4.96
N MET A 513 29.09 -1.04 5.17
CA MET A 513 29.67 0.11 5.88
C MET A 513 29.84 1.36 5.00
N PHE A 514 29.52 1.33 3.71
CA PHE A 514 29.70 2.44 2.80
C PHE A 514 28.82 3.68 3.15
N TYR A 515 27.73 3.49 3.88
CA TYR A 515 26.93 4.60 4.37
C TYR A 515 27.76 5.61 5.18
N LYS A 516 28.79 5.15 5.93
CA LYS A 516 29.69 5.98 6.74
C LYS A 516 30.45 7.02 5.90
N ASN A 517 30.66 6.72 4.60
CA ASN A 517 31.37 7.62 3.70
C ASN A 517 30.57 8.90 3.36
N THR A 518 29.28 8.92 3.57
CA THR A 518 28.43 10.12 3.37
C THR A 518 28.21 10.89 4.67
N PHE A 519 28.64 10.38 5.80
CA PHE A 519 28.53 11.08 7.09
C PHE A 519 29.55 12.21 7.20
N ASN A 520 29.05 13.42 7.51
CA ASN A 520 29.88 14.57 7.77
C ASN A 520 30.05 14.77 9.28
N PRO A 521 31.25 14.52 9.84
CA PRO A 521 31.48 14.61 11.29
C PRO A 521 31.44 16.04 11.84
N GLU A 522 31.46 17.08 10.98
CA GLU A 522 31.38 18.47 11.41
C GLU A 522 29.96 18.90 11.82
N ASN A 523 28.94 18.27 11.22
CA ASN A 523 27.54 18.62 11.47
C ASN A 523 26.62 17.42 11.77
N HIS A 524 27.16 16.20 11.76
CA HIS A 524 26.48 14.94 12.08
C HIS A 524 25.28 14.63 11.16
N TYR A 525 25.39 14.92 9.85
CA TYR A 525 24.43 14.53 8.82
C TYR A 525 25.06 13.65 7.75
N PHE A 526 24.29 12.74 7.19
CA PHE A 526 24.64 12.13 5.92
C PHE A 526 24.44 13.16 4.81
N MET A 527 25.48 13.52 4.09
CA MET A 527 25.46 14.60 3.10
C MET A 527 25.89 14.12 1.71
N ALA A 528 25.33 14.73 0.69
CA ALA A 528 25.76 14.51 -0.69
C ALA A 528 27.26 14.86 -0.86
N ARG A 529 27.99 13.95 -1.54
CA ARG A 529 29.43 14.01 -1.70
C ARG A 529 29.80 13.91 -3.17
N ASN A 530 30.72 14.72 -3.63
CA ASN A 530 31.21 14.74 -5.01
C ASN A 530 32.26 13.65 -5.25
N SER A 531 32.53 13.32 -6.51
CA SER A 531 33.54 12.32 -6.91
C SER A 531 34.96 12.63 -6.46
N ASP A 532 35.28 13.93 -6.18
CA ASP A 532 36.57 14.36 -5.60
C ASP A 532 36.64 14.19 -4.07
N GLY A 533 35.58 13.70 -3.45
CA GLY A 533 35.48 13.48 -2.02
C GLY A 533 34.98 14.68 -1.20
N SER A 534 34.73 15.83 -1.82
CA SER A 534 34.18 17.01 -1.13
C SER A 534 32.68 16.88 -0.90
N PHE A 535 32.20 17.38 0.25
CA PHE A 535 30.75 17.53 0.49
C PHE A 535 30.18 18.70 -0.32
N VAL A 536 28.92 18.60 -0.72
CA VAL A 536 28.20 19.72 -1.33
C VAL A 536 28.11 20.91 -0.37
N LYS A 537 28.20 22.14 -0.91
CA LYS A 537 28.22 23.37 -0.08
C LYS A 537 26.82 23.88 0.22
N GLU A 538 25.91 23.77 -0.75
CA GLU A 538 24.51 24.17 -0.60
C GLU A 538 23.77 23.07 0.15
N PHE A 539 23.49 23.30 1.43
CA PHE A 539 22.89 22.32 2.33
C PHE A 539 22.03 23.00 3.39
N SER A 540 20.87 22.44 3.64
CA SER A 540 20.04 22.76 4.81
C SER A 540 19.36 21.49 5.32
N PRO A 541 19.55 21.09 6.58
CA PRO A 541 18.95 19.88 7.11
C PRO A 541 17.41 19.96 7.21
N ASN A 542 16.85 21.16 7.17
CA ASN A 542 15.43 21.43 7.38
C ASN A 542 14.65 21.67 6.06
N VAL A 543 15.28 21.48 4.91
CA VAL A 543 14.60 21.58 3.62
C VAL A 543 14.35 20.19 3.09
N SER A 544 13.08 19.88 2.81
CA SER A 544 12.72 18.61 2.20
C SER A 544 12.96 18.60 0.69
N SER A 545 13.17 17.43 0.12
CA SER A 545 13.28 17.24 -1.33
C SER A 545 11.99 17.64 -2.06
N PHE A 546 10.83 17.51 -1.44
CA PHE A 546 9.56 17.97 -1.99
C PHE A 546 9.56 19.49 -2.25
N ILE A 547 10.08 20.27 -1.31
CA ILE A 547 10.22 21.72 -1.48
C ILE A 547 11.27 22.03 -2.55
N ASP A 548 12.38 21.30 -2.58
CA ASP A 548 13.46 21.50 -3.54
C ASP A 548 13.03 21.19 -4.99
N GLU A 549 12.08 20.27 -5.19
CA GLU A 549 11.49 19.95 -6.49
C GLU A 549 10.54 21.05 -6.98
N ILE A 550 9.75 21.65 -6.07
CA ILE A 550 8.78 22.71 -6.40
C ILE A 550 9.50 24.07 -6.55
N LEU A 551 10.42 24.36 -5.65
CA LEU A 551 11.20 25.60 -5.60
C LEU A 551 12.68 25.25 -5.68
N PRO A 552 13.32 25.30 -6.85
CA PRO A 552 14.68 24.78 -7.04
C PRO A 552 15.74 25.57 -6.26
N VAL A 553 15.67 25.51 -4.94
CA VAL A 553 16.61 26.17 -4.00
C VAL A 553 17.91 25.39 -3.83
N LYS A 554 17.92 24.10 -4.21
CA LYS A 554 19.07 23.19 -4.23
C LYS A 554 19.72 22.97 -2.86
N LEU A 555 18.91 22.96 -1.79
CA LEU A 555 19.36 22.81 -0.41
C LEU A 555 19.16 21.39 0.14
N ALA A 556 18.31 20.57 -0.52
CA ALA A 556 18.03 19.16 -0.17
C ALA A 556 18.65 18.17 -1.16
N LYS A 557 19.82 18.46 -1.71
CA LYS A 557 20.51 17.58 -2.65
C LYS A 557 20.85 16.25 -2.01
N GLY A 558 20.58 15.19 -2.78
CA GLY A 558 20.92 13.82 -2.41
C GLY A 558 19.83 13.07 -1.66
N TYR A 559 18.70 13.70 -1.29
CA TYR A 559 17.62 13.05 -0.56
C TYR A 559 16.42 12.72 -1.44
N CYS A 560 15.73 11.65 -1.05
CA CYS A 560 14.45 11.22 -1.59
C CYS A 560 13.35 11.48 -0.57
N GLU A 561 12.23 12.07 -1.01
CA GLU A 561 10.98 12.17 -0.23
C GLU A 561 11.16 12.60 1.22
N GLY A 562 12.06 13.54 1.47
CA GLY A 562 12.34 13.99 2.81
C GLY A 562 13.53 14.94 2.88
N SER A 563 14.03 15.13 4.07
CA SER A 563 15.11 16.03 4.42
C SER A 563 16.33 15.30 4.98
N ALA A 564 17.45 16.00 5.16
CA ALA A 564 18.61 15.44 5.85
C ALA A 564 18.31 15.04 7.30
N GLN A 565 17.39 15.74 7.96
CA GLN A 565 16.94 15.40 9.32
C GLN A 565 16.27 14.01 9.35
N GLN A 566 15.42 13.73 8.37
CA GLN A 566 14.68 12.47 8.28
C GLN A 566 15.59 11.31 7.88
N TRP A 567 16.45 11.50 6.89
CA TRP A 567 17.39 10.45 6.45
C TRP A 567 18.54 10.15 7.41
N ARG A 568 18.67 10.94 8.50
CA ARG A 568 19.76 10.83 9.47
C ARG A 568 19.76 9.51 10.25
N TRP A 569 18.61 8.83 10.31
CA TRP A 569 18.33 7.67 11.15
C TRP A 569 18.24 6.35 10.38
N SER A 570 18.61 6.33 9.10
CA SER A 570 18.26 5.23 8.19
C SER A 570 19.23 4.04 8.18
N ALA A 571 20.34 4.05 8.95
CA ALA A 571 21.33 2.96 8.94
C ALA A 571 20.97 1.85 9.94
N THR A 572 19.77 1.29 9.83
CA THR A 572 19.22 0.30 10.77
C THR A 572 19.92 -1.07 10.77
N HIS A 573 20.73 -1.35 9.75
CA HIS A 573 21.55 -2.56 9.68
C HIS A 573 22.86 -2.47 10.50
N ASP A 574 23.23 -1.28 10.97
CA ASP A 574 24.43 -1.02 11.80
C ASP A 574 24.10 0.10 12.80
N ILE A 575 23.13 -0.16 13.70
CA ILE A 575 22.64 0.85 14.65
C ILE A 575 23.76 1.29 15.60
N ASP A 576 24.54 0.36 16.13
CA ASP A 576 25.70 0.67 17.00
C ASP A 576 26.71 1.57 16.26
N GLY A 577 27.04 1.23 15.01
CA GLY A 577 27.93 2.04 14.19
C GLY A 577 27.33 3.41 13.82
N MET A 578 26.02 3.51 13.69
CA MET A 578 25.33 4.79 13.51
C MET A 578 25.43 5.63 14.80
N ILE A 579 25.19 5.07 15.98
CA ILE A 579 25.33 5.75 17.27
C ILE A 579 26.77 6.24 17.47
N GLU A 580 27.78 5.41 17.15
CA GLU A 580 29.20 5.76 17.20
C GLU A 580 29.54 7.02 16.37
N LEU A 581 28.90 7.20 15.20
CA LEU A 581 29.12 8.37 14.34
C LEU A 581 28.70 9.69 15.01
N PHE A 582 27.75 9.64 15.94
CA PHE A 582 27.35 10.82 16.74
C PHE A 582 28.31 11.13 17.89
N GLY A 583 29.25 10.24 18.19
CA GLY A 583 30.28 10.43 19.20
C GLY A 583 29.91 10.05 20.62
N SER A 584 28.63 10.04 21.00
CA SER A 584 28.12 9.44 22.24
C SER A 584 26.63 9.12 22.16
N GLU A 585 26.20 8.16 22.96
CA GLU A 585 24.78 7.80 23.12
C GLU A 585 23.94 8.99 23.61
N GLU A 586 24.44 9.78 24.55
CA GLU A 586 23.70 10.93 25.09
C GLU A 586 23.45 11.99 24.02
N TYR A 587 24.43 12.23 23.13
CA TYR A 587 24.25 13.18 22.03
C TYR A 587 23.29 12.61 20.97
N PHE A 588 23.42 11.33 20.62
CA PHE A 588 22.49 10.64 19.72
C PHE A 588 21.05 10.77 20.24
N VAL A 589 20.80 10.42 21.51
CA VAL A 589 19.49 10.51 22.16
C VAL A 589 18.97 11.96 22.14
N SER A 590 19.81 12.95 22.46
CA SER A 590 19.37 14.35 22.48
C SER A 590 18.94 14.88 21.10
N GLU A 591 19.64 14.48 20.03
CA GLU A 591 19.32 14.85 18.66
C GLU A 591 18.06 14.12 18.16
N LEU A 592 17.92 12.84 18.52
CA LEU A 592 16.75 12.04 18.18
C LEU A 592 15.49 12.57 18.89
N GLU A 593 15.59 12.92 20.18
CA GLU A 593 14.45 13.51 20.92
C GLU A 593 14.08 14.88 20.34
N ALA A 594 15.06 15.73 20.00
CA ALA A 594 14.79 17.01 19.33
C ALA A 594 14.09 16.83 17.96
N PHE A 595 14.44 15.78 17.23
CA PHE A 595 13.79 15.41 15.97
C PHE A 595 12.32 15.01 16.17
N MET A 596 12.02 14.20 17.18
CA MET A 596 10.65 13.81 17.55
C MET A 596 9.85 15.03 18.04
N GLU A 597 10.43 15.86 18.91
CA GLU A 597 9.78 17.07 19.44
C GLU A 597 9.44 18.08 18.33
N ALA A 598 10.26 18.17 17.28
CA ALA A 598 9.99 19.05 16.13
C ALA A 598 8.73 18.65 15.35
N ALA A 599 8.32 17.40 15.41
CA ALA A 599 7.11 16.88 14.76
C ALA A 599 5.83 17.13 15.55
N ALA A 600 5.91 17.25 16.90
CA ALA A 600 4.76 17.28 17.78
C ALA A 600 3.74 18.42 17.53
N PRO A 601 4.10 19.64 17.10
CA PRO A 601 3.16 20.75 17.04
C PRO A 601 2.11 20.66 15.92
N THR A 602 2.40 20.01 14.78
CA THR A 602 1.51 20.04 13.61
C THR A 602 1.67 18.83 12.72
N ARG A 603 0.56 18.33 12.15
CA ARG A 603 0.60 17.43 11.00
C ARG A 603 1.06 18.17 9.74
N ALA A 604 1.62 17.42 8.79
CA ALA A 604 1.98 17.94 7.48
C ALA A 604 0.78 18.59 6.76
N PHE A 605 1.01 19.71 6.08
CA PHE A 605 -0.03 20.39 5.30
C PHE A 605 0.34 20.49 3.81
N LEU A 606 1.43 21.18 3.50
CA LEU A 606 1.94 21.33 2.13
C LEU A 606 3.32 20.68 1.96
N ASP A 607 3.93 20.29 3.05
CA ASP A 607 5.22 19.65 3.15
C ASP A 607 5.25 18.92 4.50
N PRO A 608 5.74 17.70 4.58
CA PRO A 608 5.84 16.94 5.83
C PRO A 608 6.76 17.58 6.86
N GLY A 609 7.53 18.60 6.48
CA GLY A 609 8.47 19.29 7.36
C GLY A 609 9.80 18.57 7.47
N ALA A 610 10.57 18.88 8.53
CA ALA A 610 11.89 18.32 8.76
C ALA A 610 11.98 17.45 10.01
N GLY A 611 10.91 17.36 10.81
CA GLY A 611 10.81 16.47 11.96
C GLY A 611 10.29 15.08 11.58
N PHE A 612 10.12 14.22 12.57
CA PHE A 612 9.55 12.89 12.39
C PHE A 612 8.20 12.93 11.67
N TRP A 613 8.05 12.07 10.68
CA TRP A 613 6.80 11.91 9.94
C TRP A 613 6.56 10.42 9.67
N VAL A 614 5.66 9.81 10.43
CA VAL A 614 5.33 8.39 10.30
C VAL A 614 4.79 8.01 8.91
N GLY A 615 4.30 8.99 8.16
CA GLY A 615 3.81 8.82 6.80
C GLY A 615 4.89 8.64 5.73
N ASN A 616 6.17 8.52 6.10
CA ASN A 616 7.22 8.18 5.13
C ASN A 616 8.18 7.12 5.67
N GLN A 617 8.50 6.18 4.84
CA GLN A 617 9.08 4.88 5.17
C GLN A 617 10.47 4.95 5.79
N HIS A 618 11.31 5.90 5.40
CA HIS A 618 12.65 6.06 6.00
C HIS A 618 12.64 6.60 7.44
N ASP A 619 11.46 7.00 7.93
CA ASP A 619 11.27 7.54 9.28
C ASP A 619 10.53 6.58 10.23
N ILE A 620 9.76 5.63 9.72
CA ILE A 620 8.76 4.91 10.53
C ILE A 620 9.33 4.10 11.68
N HIS A 621 10.59 3.67 11.60
CA HIS A 621 11.30 2.94 12.68
C HIS A 621 11.89 3.84 13.76
N THR A 622 11.99 5.15 13.48
CA THR A 622 12.73 6.11 14.30
C THR A 622 12.33 6.13 15.79
N PRO A 623 11.04 6.02 16.19
CA PRO A 623 10.66 5.99 17.59
C PRO A 623 11.28 4.81 18.39
N TYR A 624 11.70 3.76 17.72
CA TYR A 624 12.26 2.56 18.36
C TYR A 624 13.77 2.63 18.60
N LEU A 625 14.49 3.53 17.91
CA LEU A 625 15.95 3.65 18.02
C LEU A 625 16.45 4.13 19.40
N PHE A 626 15.59 4.71 20.23
CA PHE A 626 15.97 5.11 21.58
C PHE A 626 16.36 3.91 22.45
N SER A 627 15.71 2.76 22.26
CA SER A 627 16.00 1.53 23.01
C SER A 627 17.41 1.01 22.76
N ASP A 628 17.95 1.18 21.55
CA ASP A 628 19.32 0.81 21.20
C ASP A 628 20.38 1.71 21.86
N ALA A 629 19.97 2.92 22.28
CA ALA A 629 20.78 3.85 23.06
C ALA A 629 20.43 3.82 24.57
N GLY A 630 19.81 2.74 25.05
CA GLY A 630 19.50 2.50 26.46
C GLY A 630 18.39 3.40 27.02
N ARG A 631 17.47 3.89 26.16
CA ARG A 631 16.37 4.80 26.54
C ARG A 631 15.01 4.22 26.14
N ASP A 632 14.68 3.05 26.68
CA ASP A 632 13.37 2.41 26.47
C ASP A 632 12.21 3.33 26.82
N ASP A 633 12.36 4.15 27.86
CA ASP A 633 11.38 5.14 28.28
C ASP A 633 11.01 6.14 27.17
N LEU A 634 11.96 6.54 26.33
CA LEU A 634 11.71 7.43 25.20
C LEU A 634 11.07 6.69 24.02
N THR A 635 11.47 5.44 23.75
CA THR A 635 10.75 4.58 22.79
C THR A 635 9.28 4.48 23.17
N GLU A 636 9.00 4.10 24.41
CA GLU A 636 7.64 3.94 24.94
C GLU A 636 6.82 5.23 24.85
N LYS A 637 7.39 6.36 25.24
CA LYS A 637 6.79 7.69 25.14
C LYS A 637 6.40 8.04 23.69
N TRP A 638 7.35 7.89 22.77
CA TRP A 638 7.14 8.36 21.40
C TRP A 638 6.31 7.39 20.54
N VAL A 639 6.38 6.08 20.80
CA VAL A 639 5.47 5.11 20.18
C VAL A 639 4.04 5.37 20.60
N ARG A 640 3.75 5.56 21.91
CA ARG A 640 2.42 5.87 22.40
C ARG A 640 1.91 7.22 21.91
N TRP A 641 2.78 8.22 21.83
CA TRP A 641 2.42 9.50 21.23
C TRP A 641 2.04 9.34 19.75
N THR A 642 2.81 8.59 18.96
CA THR A 642 2.54 8.37 17.54
C THR A 642 1.20 7.65 17.33
N LEU A 643 0.93 6.58 18.10
CA LEU A 643 -0.35 5.86 18.08
C LEU A 643 -1.54 6.80 18.36
N ALA A 644 -1.41 7.71 19.32
CA ALA A 644 -2.50 8.56 19.76
C ALA A 644 -2.70 9.83 18.91
N ASP A 645 -1.64 10.35 18.27
CA ASP A 645 -1.66 11.66 17.61
C ASP A 645 -1.68 11.55 16.07
N ARG A 646 -1.15 10.46 15.52
CA ARG A 646 -0.96 10.31 14.07
C ARG A 646 -2.00 9.41 13.40
N PHE A 647 -2.80 8.70 14.18
CA PHE A 647 -3.89 7.86 13.70
C PHE A 647 -5.21 8.28 14.33
N SER A 648 -6.30 8.27 13.56
CA SER A 648 -7.65 8.57 14.05
C SER A 648 -8.70 7.89 13.19
N THR A 649 -9.96 7.95 13.63
CA THR A 649 -11.13 7.46 12.88
C THR A 649 -11.64 8.46 11.83
N ASP A 650 -10.97 9.59 11.63
CA ASP A 650 -11.33 10.57 10.60
C ASP A 650 -10.99 10.09 9.19
N ILE A 651 -11.61 10.70 8.17
CA ILE A 651 -11.27 10.46 6.75
C ILE A 651 -9.81 10.74 6.40
N ASN A 652 -9.12 11.58 7.18
CA ASN A 652 -7.69 11.85 7.12
C ASN A 652 -6.93 11.21 8.29
N GLY A 653 -7.41 10.08 8.78
CA GLY A 653 -6.90 9.39 9.96
C GLY A 653 -5.55 8.70 9.79
N LEU A 654 -4.92 8.81 8.60
CA LEU A 654 -3.54 8.39 8.33
C LEU A 654 -2.68 9.62 8.04
N ASP A 655 -1.47 9.66 8.61
CA ASP A 655 -0.54 10.78 8.45
C ASP A 655 0.41 10.58 7.26
N GLY A 656 -0.11 10.20 6.11
CA GLY A 656 0.61 9.93 4.86
C GLY A 656 0.03 8.75 4.08
N ASN A 657 0.68 8.41 2.98
CA ASN A 657 0.31 7.27 2.15
C ASN A 657 0.38 5.96 2.96
N ASP A 658 -0.58 5.08 2.75
CA ASP A 658 -0.59 3.76 3.40
C ASP A 658 0.44 2.78 2.80
N ASP A 659 0.83 3.03 1.55
CA ASP A 659 1.88 2.32 0.79
C ASP A 659 1.80 0.79 0.91
N GLY A 660 0.66 0.26 0.43
CA GLY A 660 0.42 -1.18 0.44
C GLY A 660 0.29 -1.78 1.84
N GLY A 661 -0.26 -1.01 2.79
CA GLY A 661 -0.47 -1.44 4.16
C GLY A 661 0.72 -1.22 5.11
N THR A 662 1.76 -0.51 4.67
CA THR A 662 2.97 -0.27 5.51
C THR A 662 2.65 0.61 6.73
N LEU A 663 1.93 1.72 6.52
CA LEU A 663 1.55 2.59 7.62
C LEU A 663 0.52 1.90 8.54
N SER A 664 -0.38 1.13 7.96
CA SER A 664 -1.34 0.29 8.69
C SER A 664 -0.65 -0.81 9.50
N ALA A 665 0.35 -1.52 8.96
CA ALA A 665 1.14 -2.51 9.69
C ALA A 665 1.92 -1.89 10.86
N TRP A 666 2.37 -0.62 10.72
CA TRP A 666 2.98 0.11 11.82
C TRP A 666 2.03 0.22 13.02
N TYR A 667 0.76 0.59 12.75
CA TYR A 667 -0.26 0.68 13.81
C TYR A 667 -0.54 -0.69 14.45
N VAL A 668 -0.69 -1.74 13.65
CA VAL A 668 -0.96 -3.10 14.13
C VAL A 668 0.15 -3.57 15.06
N PHE A 669 1.41 -3.51 14.64
CA PHE A 669 2.55 -3.93 15.47
C PHE A 669 2.70 -3.08 16.73
N SER A 670 2.70 -1.76 16.57
CA SER A 670 2.91 -0.85 17.69
C SER A 670 1.82 -0.97 18.75
N SER A 671 0.57 -1.23 18.33
CA SER A 671 -0.55 -1.49 19.25
C SER A 671 -0.36 -2.76 20.07
N MET A 672 0.29 -3.79 19.52
CA MET A 672 0.61 -5.03 20.20
C MET A 672 1.87 -4.92 21.10
N GLY A 673 2.63 -3.81 21.00
CA GLY A 673 3.78 -3.53 21.84
C GLY A 673 5.12 -4.06 21.35
N PHE A 674 5.24 -4.43 20.07
CA PHE A 674 6.52 -4.80 19.43
C PHE A 674 6.53 -4.37 17.96
N TYR A 675 7.72 -4.20 17.37
CA TYR A 675 7.87 -3.71 16.01
C TYR A 675 9.08 -4.36 15.31
N PRO A 676 9.00 -4.81 14.06
CA PRO A 676 10.09 -5.53 13.40
C PRO A 676 11.31 -4.63 13.13
N LEU A 677 12.50 -5.17 13.36
CA LEU A 677 13.75 -4.66 12.82
C LEU A 677 13.94 -5.26 11.42
N ALA A 678 13.53 -4.53 10.41
CA ALA A 678 13.48 -5.01 9.03
C ALA A 678 14.83 -5.56 8.53
N GLY A 679 14.79 -6.70 7.87
CA GLY A 679 15.96 -7.44 7.41
C GLY A 679 16.54 -8.41 8.45
N SER A 680 15.93 -8.55 9.63
CA SER A 680 16.36 -9.43 10.70
C SER A 680 15.24 -10.33 11.23
N ASP A 681 15.57 -11.20 12.16
CA ASP A 681 14.60 -12.01 12.91
C ASP A 681 14.14 -11.36 14.23
N LYS A 682 14.46 -10.07 14.44
CA LYS A 682 14.23 -9.34 15.68
C LYS A 682 13.04 -8.41 15.60
N TYR A 683 12.45 -8.16 16.77
CA TYR A 683 11.38 -7.17 16.98
C TYR A 683 11.72 -6.33 18.19
N TRP A 684 11.79 -5.00 18.02
CA TRP A 684 11.90 -4.08 19.14
C TRP A 684 10.71 -4.22 20.09
N ILE A 685 10.96 -4.08 21.37
CA ILE A 685 9.91 -3.94 22.38
C ILE A 685 9.50 -2.47 22.42
N GLY A 686 8.18 -2.23 22.32
CA GLY A 686 7.56 -0.90 22.41
C GLY A 686 6.58 -0.84 23.57
N SER A 687 5.55 0.01 23.42
CA SER A 687 4.52 0.21 24.45
C SER A 687 3.13 -0.05 23.88
N PRO A 688 2.45 -1.14 24.26
CA PRO A 688 1.12 -1.48 23.74
C PRO A 688 0.05 -0.51 24.23
N ASN A 689 -0.96 -0.23 23.35
CA ASN A 689 -2.16 0.52 23.72
C ASN A 689 -3.43 -0.35 23.83
N LEU A 690 -3.30 -1.67 23.66
CA LEU A 690 -4.35 -2.67 23.85
C LEU A 690 -4.28 -3.27 25.27
N ASP A 691 -5.42 -3.71 25.79
CA ASP A 691 -5.46 -4.50 27.04
C ASP A 691 -4.93 -5.92 26.78
N SER A 692 -5.31 -6.52 25.66
CA SER A 692 -4.77 -7.79 25.21
C SER A 692 -4.93 -7.99 23.69
N ALA A 693 -4.14 -8.91 23.13
CA ALA A 693 -4.29 -9.45 21.80
C ALA A 693 -4.04 -10.96 21.79
N GLU A 694 -4.86 -11.72 21.07
CA GLU A 694 -4.67 -13.14 20.80
C GLU A 694 -4.35 -13.31 19.32
N ILE A 695 -3.15 -13.79 19.01
CA ILE A 695 -2.62 -13.89 17.66
C ILE A 695 -2.58 -15.37 17.29
N THR A 696 -3.32 -15.76 16.26
CA THR A 696 -3.21 -17.07 15.62
C THR A 696 -2.00 -17.03 14.69
N LEU A 697 -0.94 -17.70 15.08
CA LEU A 697 0.30 -17.73 14.32
C LEU A 697 0.20 -18.72 13.15
N SER A 698 0.91 -18.44 12.07
CA SER A 698 0.89 -19.23 10.84
C SER A 698 1.33 -20.68 11.01
N ASN A 699 2.07 -21.01 12.09
CA ASN A 699 2.44 -22.37 12.45
C ASN A 699 1.38 -23.12 13.30
N GLY A 700 0.22 -22.49 13.54
CA GLY A 700 -0.89 -23.02 14.33
C GLY A 700 -0.77 -22.81 15.84
N ASN A 701 0.31 -22.21 16.33
CA ASN A 701 0.41 -21.78 17.72
C ASN A 701 -0.42 -20.52 17.97
N THR A 702 -0.67 -20.21 19.24
CA THR A 702 -1.31 -18.96 19.66
C THR A 702 -0.35 -18.17 20.55
N LEU A 703 -0.15 -16.91 20.22
CA LEU A 703 0.53 -15.95 21.09
C LEU A 703 -0.50 -15.02 21.72
N LYS A 704 -0.57 -14.99 23.05
CA LYS A 704 -1.44 -14.07 23.78
C LYS A 704 -0.61 -12.95 24.41
N MET A 705 -0.77 -11.75 23.89
CA MET A 705 -0.25 -10.53 24.48
C MET A 705 -1.23 -10.01 25.56
N THR A 706 -0.71 -9.58 26.70
CA THR A 706 -1.51 -8.93 27.76
C THR A 706 -0.73 -7.74 28.34
N ALA A 707 -1.38 -6.56 28.43
CA ALA A 707 -0.80 -5.36 29.01
C ALA A 707 -1.46 -5.05 30.36
N LEU A 708 -0.84 -5.52 31.45
CA LEU A 708 -1.33 -5.29 32.81
C LEU A 708 -1.23 -3.82 33.20
N ASN A 709 -2.31 -3.24 33.70
CA ASN A 709 -2.43 -1.83 34.08
C ASN A 709 -2.35 -0.86 32.90
N GLN A 710 -2.62 -1.30 31.69
CA GLN A 710 -2.65 -0.45 30.51
C GLN A 710 -3.66 0.71 30.72
N SER A 711 -3.30 1.91 30.29
CA SER A 711 -4.18 3.09 30.26
C SER A 711 -3.53 4.19 29.42
N ALA A 712 -4.27 5.25 29.12
CA ALA A 712 -3.74 6.42 28.42
C ALA A 712 -2.56 7.10 29.14
N SER A 713 -2.44 6.95 30.46
CA SER A 713 -1.36 7.53 31.26
C SER A 713 -0.24 6.54 31.64
N ASN A 714 -0.51 5.23 31.61
CA ASN A 714 0.49 4.20 31.90
C ASN A 714 1.16 3.78 30.56
N VAL A 715 2.06 4.62 30.09
CA VAL A 715 2.74 4.44 28.80
C VAL A 715 4.09 3.74 28.92
N TYR A 716 4.65 3.65 30.11
CA TYR A 716 5.95 3.04 30.36
C TYR A 716 5.82 1.56 30.68
N VAL A 717 6.80 0.77 30.23
CA VAL A 717 6.87 -0.69 30.45
C VAL A 717 7.84 -1.01 31.58
N LYS A 718 7.30 -1.44 32.69
CA LYS A 718 8.10 -1.82 33.86
C LYS A 718 8.80 -3.17 33.69
N SER A 719 8.18 -4.09 33.00
CA SER A 719 8.73 -5.42 32.70
C SER A 719 7.98 -6.10 31.59
N VAL A 720 8.69 -6.93 30.83
CA VAL A 720 8.12 -7.84 29.83
C VAL A 720 8.48 -9.27 30.23
N THR A 721 7.51 -10.18 30.14
CA THR A 721 7.75 -11.61 30.33
C THR A 721 7.16 -12.41 29.18
N LEU A 722 7.86 -13.45 28.74
CA LEU A 722 7.35 -14.43 27.80
C LEU A 722 7.30 -15.80 28.50
N ASN A 723 6.11 -16.38 28.59
CA ASN A 723 5.86 -17.65 29.30
C ASN A 723 6.37 -17.65 30.76
N GLY A 724 6.31 -16.49 31.43
CA GLY A 724 6.74 -16.29 32.81
C GLY A 724 8.26 -16.03 32.97
N GLU A 725 9.04 -16.09 31.90
CA GLU A 725 10.48 -15.73 31.92
C GLU A 725 10.61 -14.23 31.57
N VAL A 726 11.43 -13.51 32.35
CA VAL A 726 11.66 -12.07 32.14
C VAL A 726 12.52 -11.86 30.88
N ILE A 727 12.06 -11.03 29.96
CA ILE A 727 12.87 -10.55 28.85
C ILE A 727 13.73 -9.38 29.35
N THR A 728 15.04 -9.51 29.17
CA THR A 728 16.02 -8.50 29.58
C THR A 728 16.60 -7.70 28.44
N ASP A 729 16.45 -8.20 27.22
CA ASP A 729 16.86 -7.54 25.99
C ASP A 729 15.77 -6.58 25.52
N ASN A 730 16.13 -5.57 24.75
CA ASN A 730 15.18 -4.66 24.10
C ASN A 730 14.52 -5.27 22.83
N TYR A 731 14.79 -6.55 22.56
CA TYR A 731 14.27 -7.29 21.42
C TYR A 731 13.56 -8.59 21.82
N LEU A 732 12.56 -8.96 21.02
CA LEU A 732 12.04 -10.32 20.90
C LEU A 732 12.55 -10.92 19.58
N THR A 733 12.80 -12.22 19.55
CA THR A 733 13.11 -12.92 18.29
C THR A 733 11.87 -13.51 17.65
N HIS A 734 11.89 -13.70 16.33
CA HIS A 734 10.80 -14.38 15.60
C HIS A 734 10.53 -15.78 16.17
N ALA A 735 11.58 -16.54 16.48
CA ALA A 735 11.45 -17.86 17.09
C ALA A 735 10.74 -17.82 18.46
N GLN A 736 10.99 -16.80 19.29
CA GLN A 736 10.28 -16.61 20.55
C GLN A 736 8.79 -16.35 20.32
N LEU A 737 8.43 -15.46 19.40
CA LEU A 737 7.03 -15.15 19.08
C LEU A 737 6.32 -16.38 18.49
N MET A 738 6.94 -17.06 17.52
CA MET A 738 6.39 -18.26 16.88
C MET A 738 6.27 -19.47 17.82
N GLY A 739 6.99 -19.45 18.95
CA GLY A 739 6.81 -20.41 20.03
C GLY A 739 5.42 -20.33 20.68
N GLY A 740 4.76 -19.20 20.57
CA GLY A 740 3.46 -18.93 21.20
C GLY A 740 3.51 -18.83 22.72
N GLY A 741 2.34 -18.81 23.35
CA GLY A 741 2.19 -18.72 24.79
C GLY A 741 1.81 -17.31 25.26
N GLU A 742 2.30 -16.88 26.43
CA GLU A 742 1.88 -15.62 27.07
C GLU A 742 3.01 -14.58 27.05
N LEU A 743 2.81 -13.48 26.32
CA LEU A 743 3.65 -12.28 26.34
C LEU A 743 2.96 -11.23 27.23
N VAL A 744 3.58 -10.91 28.38
CA VAL A 744 2.95 -10.00 29.36
C VAL A 744 3.79 -8.75 29.55
N PHE A 745 3.19 -7.60 29.29
CA PHE A 745 3.70 -6.27 29.60
C PHE A 745 3.12 -5.81 30.95
N THR A 746 3.96 -5.30 31.84
CA THR A 746 3.48 -4.62 33.05
C THR A 746 3.66 -3.12 32.87
N MET A 747 2.56 -2.40 32.73
CA MET A 747 2.57 -0.97 32.43
C MET A 747 2.67 -0.09 33.67
N SER A 748 3.24 1.11 33.54
CA SER A 748 3.48 2.09 34.60
C SER A 748 3.26 3.52 34.09
N ALA A 749 2.88 4.43 34.98
CA ALA A 749 2.81 5.88 34.70
C ALA A 749 4.19 6.57 34.80
N ASN A 750 5.20 5.88 35.31
CA ASN A 750 6.56 6.42 35.48
C ASN A 750 7.57 5.49 34.81
N PRO A 751 8.62 6.08 34.18
CA PRO A 751 9.73 5.32 33.61
C PRO A 751 10.42 4.41 34.61
#